data_7145d180d03c9cc29328c06fca0146f8
#
_entry.id   7145d180d03c9cc29328c06fca0146f8
#
_cell.length_a   1.000
_cell.length_b   1.000
_cell.length_c   1.000
_cell.angle_alpha   90.00
_cell.angle_beta   90.00
_cell.angle_gamma   90.00
#
_symmetry.space_group_name_H-M   'P 1'
#
loop_
_entity.id
_entity.type
_entity.pdbx_description
1 polymer ?
#
loop_
_entity_poly.entity_id
_entity_poly.type
_entity_poly.pdbx_seq_one_letter_code
_entity_poly.pdbx_strand_id
1 'polypeptide(L)'
;YAITYVKAHARDLSLSALLDLAADSDKHIVQLVQQLLGERDPRTGIGLDAWGQLLEFDAHYDFTAKALRRHFGRKELTPQWFSARLISATGQGQRFSRETLTDLYPVKTLGLDYFRDIAEQLDPDKDDAYSVSRFILQQMEQLDVTELPARFFQYALLNPLFRETVVDWIDSDVVKAHVLPLDFCQALVFEPDWAAHALIQHYKHGGKRWGQDLYFDENIAAGVREWLSDVRRFSPAELGFEWLMKLVNREEAVYHDFAVELMIKAFVPADFAPRNDAASGAAGAPAESAAEIDKTIDLEQQSFLFTGKMNTMTRRDAQNIVTAANGKNVGTVTKNLNYLVIGDEGSPMYGNGRKGSKQVKAESLMAQGAGLKVISETAFLQMMAGEQREFSDDSIEAGCQTLWAMALDKPDTPVSKFAIKYIRYHHPDICLKLTDRPVDPGAEIPQSIATFERFKVMFHHTHAPLRQLALDFAHYEFARWSPASPELIKLCESKYSDVSEFVAAALLEAPEAANKRYRMDATLLEAGAVYSFCESKNPQTRQLGMQIIRQHEKFQLPESLFLLTESPDRELRAFVVRILWSLYKRYATTQHWKPSLPVMPGMSRTDLAKREAAEKNLGTGLPPRPGSLPADSAALQQLLQRWLYELPPGRLSGERLSTRLKPLSASAAKKALIETFRDLALDDAAFAALVLPLFRNFTQSRGAMEQAACLVAVTRIQLTHPELAGA
;
A
#
# COMPACT_ATOMS: atom_id res chain seq x y z
N TYR A 1 -80.34 22.52 -19.95
CA TYR A 1 -81.69 22.04 -19.42
C TYR A 1 -81.51 20.87 -18.49
N ALA A 2 -80.78 19.85 -18.84
CA ALA A 2 -80.56 18.67 -17.95
C ALA A 2 -79.84 19.04 -16.65
N ILE A 3 -78.80 19.87 -16.69
CA ILE A 3 -78.07 20.31 -15.50
C ILE A 3 -78.94 21.17 -14.59
N THR A 4 -79.83 22.04 -15.13
CA THR A 4 -80.74 22.85 -14.34
C THR A 4 -81.83 22.01 -13.68
N TYR A 5 -82.31 20.98 -14.36
CA TYR A 5 -83.25 20.01 -13.85
C TYR A 5 -82.63 19.16 -12.74
N VAL A 6 -81.42 18.61 -12.97
CA VAL A 6 -80.72 17.82 -11.96
C VAL A 6 -80.38 18.69 -10.73
N LYS A 7 -79.97 19.92 -10.90
CA LYS A 7 -79.74 20.85 -9.78
C LYS A 7 -80.98 21.09 -8.90
N ALA A 8 -82.18 21.16 -9.48
CA ALA A 8 -83.43 21.33 -8.77
C ALA A 8 -83.81 20.09 -7.98
N HIS A 9 -83.57 18.90 -8.46
CA HIS A 9 -84.01 17.61 -7.90
C HIS A 9 -82.91 16.89 -7.11
N ALA A 10 -81.69 17.29 -7.18
CA ALA A 10 -80.52 16.67 -6.50
C ALA A 10 -80.29 17.25 -5.09
N ARG A 11 -81.10 18.22 -4.61
CA ARG A 11 -80.98 18.80 -3.25
C ARG A 11 -81.13 17.79 -2.14
N ASP A 12 -81.95 16.72 -2.37
CA ASP A 12 -82.18 15.66 -1.43
C ASP A 12 -81.23 14.49 -1.46
N LEU A 13 -80.13 14.58 -2.31
CA LEU A 13 -79.09 13.56 -2.33
C LEU A 13 -78.47 13.43 -0.93
N SER A 14 -78.27 12.18 -0.52
CA SER A 14 -77.52 11.91 0.72
C SER A 14 -76.08 12.42 0.63
N LEU A 15 -75.44 12.62 1.78
CA LEU A 15 -74.08 13.00 1.83
C LEU A 15 -73.18 11.91 1.16
N SER A 16 -73.48 10.63 1.40
CA SER A 16 -72.76 9.50 0.75
C SER A 16 -72.89 9.57 -0.76
N ALA A 17 -74.08 9.82 -1.31
CA ALA A 17 -74.25 9.93 -2.77
C ALA A 17 -73.49 11.11 -3.37
N LEU A 18 -73.31 12.22 -2.63
CA LEU A 18 -72.48 13.34 -3.07
C LEU A 18 -71.03 13.02 -3.02
N LEU A 19 -70.55 12.24 -2.06
CA LEU A 19 -69.16 11.76 -1.99
C LEU A 19 -68.86 10.78 -3.11
N ASP A 20 -69.81 9.88 -3.43
CA ASP A 20 -69.67 8.98 -4.58
C ASP A 20 -69.59 9.75 -5.91
N LEU A 21 -70.38 10.80 -6.09
CA LEU A 21 -70.32 11.69 -7.25
C LEU A 21 -69.07 12.55 -7.29
N ALA A 22 -68.44 12.84 -6.16
CA ALA A 22 -67.20 13.62 -6.09
C ALA A 22 -66.02 12.89 -6.72
N ALA A 23 -66.08 11.58 -6.88
CA ALA A 23 -65.08 10.81 -7.59
C ALA A 23 -65.07 11.05 -9.12
N ASP A 24 -66.10 11.69 -9.66
CA ASP A 24 -66.19 12.01 -11.09
C ASP A 24 -65.50 13.34 -11.40
N SER A 25 -64.68 13.34 -12.43
CA SER A 25 -63.90 14.51 -12.84
C SER A 25 -64.61 15.39 -13.88
N ASP A 26 -65.87 15.03 -14.29
CA ASP A 26 -66.64 15.87 -15.21
C ASP A 26 -66.93 17.24 -14.57
N LYS A 27 -66.60 18.29 -15.31
CA LYS A 27 -66.70 19.68 -14.84
C LYS A 27 -68.13 20.02 -14.35
N HIS A 28 -69.16 19.47 -14.93
CA HIS A 28 -70.53 19.77 -14.52
C HIS A 28 -70.91 19.02 -13.26
N ILE A 29 -70.43 17.79 -13.10
CA ILE A 29 -70.63 17.00 -11.89
C ILE A 29 -69.87 17.66 -10.73
N VAL A 30 -68.63 18.06 -10.97
CA VAL A 30 -67.81 18.80 -9.97
C VAL A 30 -68.52 20.08 -9.53
N GLN A 31 -69.04 20.88 -10.43
CA GLN A 31 -69.80 22.09 -10.09
C GLN A 31 -71.07 21.79 -9.35
N LEU A 32 -71.78 20.75 -9.69
CA LEU A 32 -72.99 20.32 -8.98
C LEU A 32 -72.67 19.90 -7.56
N VAL A 33 -71.70 19.06 -7.35
CA VAL A 33 -71.28 18.59 -6.03
C VAL A 33 -70.84 19.78 -5.16
N GLN A 34 -70.01 20.69 -5.66
CA GLN A 34 -69.53 21.85 -4.94
C GLN A 34 -70.70 22.79 -4.56
N GLN A 35 -71.66 22.97 -5.44
CA GLN A 35 -72.87 23.77 -5.15
C GLN A 35 -73.66 23.14 -4.05
N LEU A 36 -73.99 21.85 -4.15
CA LEU A 36 -74.84 21.15 -3.18
C LEU A 36 -74.22 21.02 -1.78
N LEU A 37 -72.88 20.85 -1.76
CA LEU A 37 -72.11 20.88 -0.51
C LEU A 37 -72.03 22.30 0.05
N GLY A 38 -71.94 23.34 -0.78
CA GLY A 38 -71.93 24.74 -0.34
C GLY A 38 -73.25 25.22 0.23
N GLU A 39 -74.36 24.56 -0.05
CA GLU A 39 -75.69 24.83 0.51
C GLU A 39 -75.91 24.17 1.89
N ARG A 40 -75.01 23.26 2.33
CA ARG A 40 -75.07 22.53 3.61
C ARG A 40 -74.31 23.21 4.72
N ASP A 41 -74.68 23.00 5.93
CA ASP A 41 -73.88 23.42 7.09
C ASP A 41 -72.56 22.63 7.10
N PRO A 42 -71.45 23.33 7.09
CA PRO A 42 -70.11 22.65 6.96
C PRO A 42 -69.76 21.71 8.11
N ARG A 43 -70.27 21.97 9.32
CA ARG A 43 -69.95 21.18 10.53
C ARG A 43 -70.95 20.06 10.78
N THR A 44 -72.23 20.36 10.75
CA THR A 44 -73.31 19.44 11.10
C THR A 44 -73.91 18.71 9.90
N GLY A 45 -73.93 19.37 8.74
CA GLY A 45 -74.49 18.80 7.50
C GLY A 45 -73.47 18.04 6.63
N ILE A 46 -72.20 18.28 6.80
CA ILE A 46 -71.09 17.57 6.06
C ILE A 46 -70.19 16.85 7.05
N GLY A 47 -69.63 17.57 8.01
CA GLY A 47 -68.67 17.01 8.97
C GLY A 47 -67.23 16.90 8.51
N LEU A 48 -66.33 16.85 9.46
CA LEU A 48 -64.89 16.86 9.20
C LEU A 48 -64.40 15.65 8.38
N ASP A 49 -64.96 14.48 8.61
CA ASP A 49 -64.55 13.24 7.91
C ASP A 49 -64.91 13.29 6.42
N ALA A 50 -66.11 13.78 6.10
CA ALA A 50 -66.53 13.95 4.70
C ALA A 50 -65.69 15.01 3.98
N TRP A 51 -65.39 16.14 4.64
CA TRP A 51 -64.42 17.10 4.11
C TRP A 51 -63.07 16.51 3.91
N GLY A 52 -62.61 15.64 4.84
CA GLY A 52 -61.36 14.92 4.69
C GLY A 52 -61.30 13.97 3.49
N GLN A 53 -62.41 13.30 3.18
CA GLN A 53 -62.53 12.47 1.96
C GLN A 53 -62.56 13.31 0.69
N LEU A 54 -63.25 14.44 0.70
CA LEU A 54 -63.32 15.37 -0.43
C LEU A 54 -61.95 15.98 -0.79
N LEU A 55 -61.02 16.10 0.17
CA LEU A 55 -59.65 16.55 -0.11
C LEU A 55 -58.92 15.60 -1.06
N GLU A 56 -59.24 14.32 -1.07
CA GLU A 56 -58.54 13.32 -1.88
C GLU A 56 -58.83 13.44 -3.38
N PHE A 57 -59.85 14.25 -3.77
CA PHE A 57 -60.21 14.47 -5.18
C PHE A 57 -59.62 15.76 -5.70
N ASP A 58 -58.76 15.68 -6.70
CA ASP A 58 -58.09 16.81 -7.33
C ASP A 58 -59.08 17.92 -7.73
N ALA A 59 -60.20 17.53 -8.35
CA ALA A 59 -61.21 18.45 -8.85
C ALA A 59 -61.90 19.26 -7.73
N HIS A 60 -61.86 18.77 -6.52
CA HIS A 60 -62.50 19.40 -5.36
C HIS A 60 -61.55 20.04 -4.36
N TYR A 61 -60.22 19.93 -4.59
CA TYR A 61 -59.18 20.35 -3.65
C TYR A 61 -59.34 21.81 -3.20
N ASP A 62 -59.34 22.76 -4.14
CA ASP A 62 -59.38 24.20 -3.81
C ASP A 62 -60.67 24.59 -3.06
N PHE A 63 -61.79 24.03 -3.47
CA PHE A 63 -63.09 24.22 -2.79
C PHE A 63 -63.04 23.69 -1.35
N THR A 64 -62.55 22.47 -1.18
CA THR A 64 -62.51 21.77 0.10
C THR A 64 -61.48 22.41 1.03
N ALA A 65 -60.28 22.72 0.56
CA ALA A 65 -59.23 23.37 1.33
C ALA A 65 -59.69 24.75 1.85
N LYS A 66 -60.38 25.52 1.00
CA LYS A 66 -60.95 26.82 1.40
C LYS A 66 -62.06 26.66 2.46
N ALA A 67 -62.89 25.64 2.34
CA ALA A 67 -63.98 25.36 3.33
C ALA A 67 -63.37 24.93 4.67
N LEU A 68 -62.38 24.04 4.67
CA LEU A 68 -61.70 23.59 5.87
C LEU A 68 -61.01 24.75 6.60
N ARG A 69 -60.27 25.57 5.93
CA ARG A 69 -59.54 26.73 6.53
C ARG A 69 -60.50 27.77 7.09
N ARG A 70 -61.69 27.91 6.47
CA ARG A 70 -62.70 28.90 6.88
C ARG A 70 -63.57 28.46 8.07
N HIS A 71 -63.95 27.18 8.12
CA HIS A 71 -64.96 26.68 9.03
C HIS A 71 -64.43 25.81 10.18
N PHE A 72 -63.19 25.32 10.08
CA PHE A 72 -62.59 24.46 11.10
C PHE A 72 -61.29 25.08 11.64
N GLY A 73 -61.05 24.91 12.92
CA GLY A 73 -59.89 25.46 13.60
C GLY A 73 -59.15 24.38 14.41
N ARG A 74 -58.27 24.81 15.33
CA ARG A 74 -57.44 23.93 16.17
C ARG A 74 -58.20 22.89 16.98
N LYS A 75 -59.52 23.12 17.25
CA LYS A 75 -60.33 22.17 18.03
C LYS A 75 -60.67 20.91 17.23
N GLU A 76 -60.83 21.06 15.93
CA GLU A 76 -61.25 19.99 15.04
C GLU A 76 -60.06 19.48 14.19
N LEU A 77 -59.29 20.39 13.59
CA LEU A 77 -58.08 20.07 12.85
C LEU A 77 -56.93 19.85 13.83
N THR A 78 -56.97 18.73 14.55
CA THR A 78 -55.93 18.39 15.57
C THR A 78 -54.62 17.91 14.92
N PRO A 79 -53.49 17.92 15.64
CA PRO A 79 -52.24 17.33 15.15
C PRO A 79 -52.42 15.88 14.67
N GLN A 80 -53.23 15.08 15.38
CA GLN A 80 -53.53 13.69 15.00
C GLN A 80 -54.33 13.61 13.69
N TRP A 81 -55.21 14.57 13.43
CA TRP A 81 -55.95 14.63 12.17
C TRP A 81 -54.96 14.88 10.99
N PHE A 82 -53.96 15.73 11.16
CA PHE A 82 -52.97 16.00 10.15
C PHE A 82 -52.01 14.83 9.99
N SER A 83 -51.51 14.22 11.07
CA SER A 83 -50.59 13.07 10.98
C SER A 83 -51.21 11.90 10.23
N ALA A 84 -52.49 11.58 10.55
CA ALA A 84 -53.23 10.53 9.86
C ALA A 84 -53.28 10.77 8.34
N ARG A 85 -53.42 12.02 7.91
CA ARG A 85 -53.47 12.35 6.48
C ARG A 85 -52.08 12.37 5.83
N LEU A 86 -51.07 12.84 6.52
CA LEU A 86 -49.68 12.78 6.01
C LEU A 86 -49.24 11.33 5.78
N ILE A 87 -49.72 10.37 6.60
CA ILE A 87 -49.36 8.96 6.50
C ILE A 87 -50.23 8.20 5.47
N SER A 88 -51.56 8.42 5.47
CA SER A 88 -52.50 7.53 4.78
C SER A 88 -53.25 8.14 3.62
N ALA A 89 -53.28 9.46 3.48
CA ALA A 89 -54.00 10.17 2.42
C ALA A 89 -53.28 10.08 1.07
N THR A 90 -54.02 10.44 0.01
CA THR A 90 -53.43 10.69 -1.32
C THR A 90 -52.69 12.04 -1.34
N GLY A 91 -52.03 12.33 -2.46
CA GLY A 91 -51.23 13.53 -2.63
C GLY A 91 -51.90 14.85 -2.24
N GLN A 92 -53.19 14.99 -2.46
CA GLN A 92 -53.94 16.22 -2.16
C GLN A 92 -54.21 16.38 -0.66
N GLY A 93 -54.59 15.31 0.05
CA GLY A 93 -54.75 15.35 1.50
C GLY A 93 -53.40 15.60 2.22
N GLN A 94 -52.33 15.02 1.71
CA GLN A 94 -50.97 15.31 2.18
C GLN A 94 -50.57 16.76 1.91
N ARG A 95 -50.85 17.27 0.71
CA ARG A 95 -50.61 18.67 0.34
C ARG A 95 -51.29 19.66 1.27
N PHE A 96 -52.59 19.48 1.53
CA PHE A 96 -53.31 20.32 2.46
C PHE A 96 -52.72 20.31 3.86
N SER A 97 -52.32 19.13 4.32
CA SER A 97 -51.70 18.95 5.64
C SER A 97 -50.38 19.68 5.75
N ARG A 98 -49.49 19.56 4.74
CA ARG A 98 -48.22 20.29 4.68
C ARG A 98 -48.43 21.84 4.66
N GLU A 99 -49.39 22.32 3.90
CA GLU A 99 -49.69 23.76 3.78
C GLU A 99 -50.33 24.37 5.00
N THR A 100 -51.04 23.56 5.84
CA THR A 100 -51.94 24.10 6.88
C THR A 100 -51.48 23.77 8.30
N LEU A 101 -50.73 22.67 8.50
CA LEU A 101 -50.32 22.23 9.83
C LEU A 101 -49.51 23.27 10.58
N THR A 102 -48.46 23.82 9.94
CA THR A 102 -47.55 24.79 10.56
C THR A 102 -48.17 26.17 10.76
N ASP A 103 -49.20 26.51 9.96
CA ASP A 103 -49.99 27.73 10.16
C ASP A 103 -50.83 27.64 11.44
N LEU A 104 -51.35 26.45 11.73
CA LEU A 104 -52.16 26.25 12.92
C LEU A 104 -51.33 25.92 14.16
N TYR A 105 -50.26 25.16 14.01
CA TYR A 105 -49.43 24.69 15.13
C TYR A 105 -47.98 25.04 14.89
N PRO A 106 -47.38 25.94 15.71
CA PRO A 106 -45.95 26.22 15.64
C PRO A 106 -45.14 24.92 15.81
N VAL A 107 -44.06 24.77 15.04
CA VAL A 107 -43.16 23.60 15.02
C VAL A 107 -42.68 23.25 16.42
N LYS A 108 -42.30 24.25 17.23
CA LYS A 108 -41.88 24.06 18.63
C LYS A 108 -42.98 23.51 19.54
N THR A 109 -44.23 23.70 19.19
CA THR A 109 -45.38 23.16 19.97
C THR A 109 -45.65 21.71 19.61
N LEU A 110 -45.39 21.31 18.36
CA LEU A 110 -45.52 19.93 17.92
C LEU A 110 -44.38 19.06 18.48
N GLY A 111 -43.15 19.59 18.47
CA GLY A 111 -41.99 18.89 18.99
C GLY A 111 -41.44 17.81 18.03
N LEU A 112 -40.24 17.30 18.34
CA LEU A 112 -39.57 16.26 17.53
C LEU A 112 -40.34 14.95 17.47
N ASP A 113 -40.93 14.53 18.61
CA ASP A 113 -41.67 13.26 18.68
C ASP A 113 -42.83 13.19 17.69
N TYR A 114 -43.53 14.31 17.47
CA TYR A 114 -44.63 14.35 16.52
C TYR A 114 -44.13 14.05 15.08
N PHE A 115 -43.04 14.65 14.66
CA PHE A 115 -42.49 14.46 13.31
C PHE A 115 -41.80 13.09 13.17
N ARG A 116 -41.15 12.61 14.23
CA ARG A 116 -40.57 11.26 14.28
C ARG A 116 -41.65 10.19 14.10
N ASP A 117 -42.74 10.29 14.84
CA ASP A 117 -43.83 9.32 14.77
C ASP A 117 -44.49 9.25 13.39
N ILE A 118 -44.54 10.37 12.65
CA ILE A 118 -44.99 10.38 11.25
C ILE A 118 -43.90 9.73 10.36
N ALA A 119 -42.63 10.09 10.53
CA ALA A 119 -41.53 9.55 9.73
C ALA A 119 -41.46 8.03 9.82
N GLU A 120 -41.56 7.46 11.02
CA GLU A 120 -41.50 6.01 11.24
C GLU A 120 -42.68 5.24 10.63
N GLN A 121 -43.80 5.93 10.35
CA GLN A 121 -45.00 5.33 9.76
C GLN A 121 -45.16 5.62 8.27
N LEU A 122 -44.25 6.44 7.69
CA LEU A 122 -44.31 6.84 6.28
C LEU A 122 -43.87 5.69 5.39
N ASP A 123 -44.75 5.31 4.47
CA ASP A 123 -44.51 4.24 3.50
C ASP A 123 -43.78 4.80 2.27
N PRO A 124 -42.52 4.41 2.01
CA PRO A 124 -41.76 4.94 0.89
C PRO A 124 -42.34 4.59 -0.49
N ASP A 125 -43.19 3.56 -0.56
CA ASP A 125 -43.79 3.12 -1.83
C ASP A 125 -45.07 3.88 -2.18
N LYS A 126 -45.54 4.80 -1.32
CA LYS A 126 -46.72 5.61 -1.58
C LYS A 126 -46.39 6.85 -2.41
N ASP A 127 -47.38 7.23 -3.23
CA ASP A 127 -47.35 8.49 -3.95
C ASP A 127 -47.11 9.66 -2.98
N ASP A 128 -46.28 10.62 -3.39
CA ASP A 128 -45.90 11.79 -2.58
C ASP A 128 -45.15 11.54 -1.26
N ALA A 129 -44.78 10.30 -0.94
CA ALA A 129 -43.98 9.99 0.27
C ALA A 129 -42.70 10.85 0.36
N TYR A 130 -42.03 11.07 -0.75
CA TYR A 130 -40.85 11.96 -0.85
C TYR A 130 -41.17 13.41 -0.48
N SER A 131 -42.33 13.93 -0.91
CA SER A 131 -42.75 15.31 -0.57
C SER A 131 -43.09 15.46 0.91
N VAL A 132 -43.64 14.41 1.51
CA VAL A 132 -43.97 14.38 2.95
C VAL A 132 -42.68 14.25 3.77
N SER A 133 -41.73 13.37 3.37
CA SER A 133 -40.47 13.21 4.10
C SER A 133 -39.66 14.51 4.09
N ARG A 134 -39.56 15.18 2.94
CA ARG A 134 -38.90 16.47 2.84
C ARG A 134 -39.53 17.54 3.72
N PHE A 135 -40.86 17.58 3.79
CA PHE A 135 -41.58 18.49 4.71
C PHE A 135 -41.22 18.18 6.16
N ILE A 136 -41.26 16.91 6.57
CA ILE A 136 -40.93 16.46 7.94
C ILE A 136 -39.49 16.88 8.29
N LEU A 137 -38.51 16.56 7.46
CA LEU A 137 -37.12 16.91 7.67
C LEU A 137 -36.92 18.41 7.83
N GLN A 138 -37.56 19.22 6.96
CA GLN A 138 -37.48 20.68 7.02
C GLN A 138 -38.07 21.23 8.34
N GLN A 139 -39.07 20.55 8.95
CA GLN A 139 -39.57 20.97 10.24
C GLN A 139 -38.66 20.49 11.38
N MET A 140 -38.11 19.30 11.30
CA MET A 140 -37.14 18.78 12.28
C MET A 140 -35.90 19.64 12.38
N GLU A 141 -35.37 20.14 11.25
CA GLU A 141 -34.20 21.04 11.21
C GLU A 141 -34.41 22.38 11.94
N GLN A 142 -35.66 22.75 12.25
CA GLN A 142 -35.96 23.92 13.08
C GLN A 142 -35.94 23.62 14.60
N LEU A 143 -35.74 22.36 14.96
CA LEU A 143 -35.66 21.81 16.31
C LEU A 143 -34.25 21.25 16.55
N ASP A 144 -33.99 20.85 17.77
CA ASP A 144 -32.71 20.22 18.09
C ASP A 144 -32.77 18.72 17.75
N VAL A 145 -32.28 18.37 16.56
CA VAL A 145 -32.29 16.98 16.07
C VAL A 145 -31.37 16.04 16.87
N THR A 146 -30.49 16.58 17.73
CA THR A 146 -29.66 15.74 18.62
C THR A 146 -30.44 15.08 19.74
N GLU A 147 -31.66 15.54 20.01
CA GLU A 147 -32.58 14.93 20.99
C GLU A 147 -33.27 13.66 20.45
N LEU A 148 -33.19 13.38 19.16
CA LEU A 148 -33.78 12.18 18.56
C LEU A 148 -33.07 10.91 19.08
N PRO A 149 -33.86 9.82 19.33
CA PRO A 149 -33.27 8.58 19.84
C PRO A 149 -32.44 7.87 18.79
N ALA A 150 -31.39 7.15 19.22
CA ALA A 150 -30.51 6.35 18.36
C ALA A 150 -31.29 5.45 17.37
N ARG A 151 -32.39 4.88 17.82
CA ARG A 151 -33.26 4.03 17.00
C ARG A 151 -33.83 4.76 15.78
N PHE A 152 -34.11 6.05 15.90
CA PHE A 152 -34.60 6.84 14.77
C PHE A 152 -33.49 6.96 13.70
N PHE A 153 -32.24 7.25 14.10
CA PHE A 153 -31.14 7.35 13.17
C PHE A 153 -30.82 6.01 12.47
N GLN A 154 -30.89 4.90 13.20
CA GLN A 154 -30.78 3.57 12.61
C GLN A 154 -31.86 3.30 11.56
N TYR A 155 -33.12 3.62 11.89
CA TYR A 155 -34.22 3.51 10.97
C TYR A 155 -34.05 4.41 9.75
N ALA A 156 -33.75 5.68 9.97
CA ALA A 156 -33.67 6.69 8.93
C ALA A 156 -32.49 6.39 7.95
N LEU A 157 -31.40 5.86 8.45
CA LEU A 157 -30.29 5.42 7.61
C LEU A 157 -30.65 4.25 6.69
N LEU A 158 -31.55 3.35 7.15
CA LEU A 158 -32.07 2.25 6.34
C LEU A 158 -33.17 2.70 5.38
N ASN A 159 -33.84 3.84 5.64
CA ASN A 159 -34.96 4.33 4.85
C ASN A 159 -34.52 5.33 3.76
N PRO A 160 -34.79 5.04 2.47
CA PRO A 160 -34.35 5.91 1.36
C PRO A 160 -34.93 7.32 1.42
N LEU A 161 -36.09 7.53 2.13
CA LEU A 161 -36.70 8.84 2.26
C LEU A 161 -35.94 9.78 3.21
N PHE A 162 -35.16 9.25 4.15
CA PHE A 162 -34.49 10.00 5.22
C PHE A 162 -32.96 9.87 5.19
N ARG A 163 -32.47 8.84 4.52
CA ARG A 163 -31.05 8.44 4.50
C ARG A 163 -30.09 9.59 4.18
N GLU A 164 -30.30 10.25 3.05
CA GLU A 164 -29.42 11.31 2.57
C GLU A 164 -29.28 12.42 3.62
N THR A 165 -30.38 12.87 4.20
CA THR A 165 -30.34 13.92 5.23
C THR A 165 -29.65 13.47 6.52
N VAL A 166 -29.83 12.23 6.94
CA VAL A 166 -29.15 11.70 8.14
C VAL A 166 -27.65 11.56 7.90
N VAL A 167 -27.25 11.11 6.72
CA VAL A 167 -25.83 11.10 6.33
C VAL A 167 -25.24 12.51 6.37
N ASP A 168 -25.95 13.50 5.79
CA ASP A 168 -25.51 14.90 5.80
C ASP A 168 -25.40 15.46 7.24
N TRP A 169 -26.32 15.12 8.13
CA TRP A 169 -26.25 15.53 9.53
C TRP A 169 -25.04 14.95 10.26
N ILE A 170 -24.70 13.67 9.99
CA ILE A 170 -23.52 13.03 10.57
C ILE A 170 -22.24 13.57 9.95
N ASP A 171 -22.18 13.74 8.63
CA ASP A 171 -20.99 14.24 7.93
C ASP A 171 -20.66 15.69 8.29
N SER A 172 -21.68 16.51 8.52
CA SER A 172 -21.52 17.91 8.95
C SER A 172 -21.37 18.06 10.47
N ASP A 173 -21.26 16.98 11.23
CA ASP A 173 -21.17 16.97 12.71
C ASP A 173 -22.36 17.68 13.42
N VAL A 174 -23.49 17.84 12.76
CA VAL A 174 -24.75 18.28 13.39
C VAL A 174 -25.19 17.22 14.41
N VAL A 175 -25.04 15.95 14.04
CA VAL A 175 -25.26 14.80 14.90
C VAL A 175 -23.99 13.98 14.95
N LYS A 176 -23.55 13.58 16.14
CA LYS A 176 -22.34 12.77 16.29
C LYS A 176 -22.58 11.35 15.75
N ALA A 177 -21.57 10.77 15.11
CA ALA A 177 -21.65 9.41 14.56
C ALA A 177 -21.96 8.34 15.63
N HIS A 178 -21.57 8.58 16.88
CA HIS A 178 -21.87 7.71 18.05
C HIS A 178 -23.35 7.64 18.43
N VAL A 179 -24.21 8.45 17.81
CA VAL A 179 -25.67 8.24 17.93
C VAL A 179 -26.07 6.87 17.37
N LEU A 180 -25.27 6.35 16.42
CA LEU A 180 -25.42 5.00 15.90
C LEU A 180 -24.63 4.02 16.76
N PRO A 181 -25.25 2.96 17.29
CA PRO A 181 -24.54 1.91 17.99
C PRO A 181 -23.47 1.26 17.11
N LEU A 182 -22.29 0.98 17.71
CA LEU A 182 -21.15 0.45 16.96
C LEU A 182 -21.46 -0.90 16.30
N ASP A 183 -22.16 -1.78 17.01
CA ASP A 183 -22.59 -3.09 16.48
C ASP A 183 -23.47 -2.96 15.22
N PHE A 184 -24.31 -1.93 15.19
CA PHE A 184 -25.11 -1.62 14.01
C PHE A 184 -24.23 -1.14 12.84
N CYS A 185 -23.28 -0.24 13.11
CA CYS A 185 -22.33 0.22 12.10
C CYS A 185 -21.47 -0.93 11.56
N GLN A 186 -20.96 -1.79 12.44
CA GLN A 186 -20.19 -2.97 12.07
C GLN A 186 -21.02 -3.96 11.23
N ALA A 187 -22.28 -4.16 11.59
CA ALA A 187 -23.20 -4.99 10.82
C ALA A 187 -23.48 -4.41 9.43
N LEU A 188 -23.61 -3.09 9.28
CA LEU A 188 -23.80 -2.46 7.97
C LEU A 188 -22.58 -2.61 7.05
N VAL A 189 -21.38 -2.61 7.60
CA VAL A 189 -20.13 -2.79 6.83
C VAL A 189 -19.92 -4.23 6.43
N PHE A 190 -20.30 -5.18 7.25
CA PHE A 190 -20.05 -6.59 7.03
C PHE A 190 -21.34 -7.37 6.82
N GLU A 191 -21.72 -7.60 5.56
CA GLU A 191 -22.98 -8.25 5.17
C GLU A 191 -23.31 -9.54 5.95
N PRO A 192 -22.39 -10.49 6.21
CA PRO A 192 -22.71 -11.66 7.02
C PRO A 192 -23.25 -11.35 8.41
N ASP A 193 -22.90 -10.22 9.00
CA ASP A 193 -23.37 -9.81 10.32
C ASP A 193 -24.80 -9.21 10.29
N TRP A 194 -25.29 -8.81 9.12
CA TRP A 194 -26.67 -8.32 8.95
C TRP A 194 -27.70 -9.32 9.40
N ALA A 195 -27.50 -10.59 9.10
CA ALA A 195 -28.43 -11.64 9.46
C ALA A 195 -28.61 -11.79 10.99
N ALA A 196 -27.58 -11.41 11.75
CA ALA A 196 -27.57 -11.49 13.19
C ALA A 196 -28.17 -10.23 13.88
N HIS A 197 -28.23 -9.09 13.17
CA HIS A 197 -28.69 -7.83 13.78
C HIS A 197 -30.22 -7.70 13.78
N ALA A 198 -30.81 -7.68 14.98
CA ALA A 198 -32.29 -7.72 15.16
C ALA A 198 -33.02 -6.58 14.44
N LEU A 199 -32.46 -5.35 14.42
CA LEU A 199 -33.09 -4.20 13.77
C LEU A 199 -33.12 -4.37 12.25
N ILE A 200 -31.99 -4.80 11.66
CA ILE A 200 -31.90 -5.07 10.23
C ILE A 200 -32.84 -6.18 9.82
N GLN A 201 -32.94 -7.24 10.62
CA GLN A 201 -33.90 -8.33 10.41
C GLN A 201 -35.34 -7.86 10.53
N HIS A 202 -35.64 -7.01 11.51
CA HIS A 202 -36.99 -6.45 11.68
C HIS A 202 -37.44 -5.70 10.42
N TYR A 203 -36.62 -4.85 9.88
CA TYR A 203 -36.94 -4.12 8.65
C TYR A 203 -36.88 -5.00 7.39
N LYS A 204 -36.05 -6.04 7.37
CA LYS A 204 -35.99 -7.01 6.27
C LYS A 204 -37.22 -7.91 6.18
N HIS A 205 -37.75 -8.33 7.31
CA HIS A 205 -38.85 -9.29 7.37
C HIS A 205 -40.22 -8.67 7.68
N GLY A 206 -40.25 -7.54 8.37
CA GLY A 206 -41.50 -6.87 8.79
C GLY A 206 -42.22 -6.11 7.69
N GLY A 207 -41.60 -5.89 6.56
CA GLY A 207 -42.20 -5.11 5.48
C GLY A 207 -42.14 -5.83 4.14
N LYS A 208 -43.24 -6.42 3.72
CA LYS A 208 -43.46 -6.75 2.29
C LYS A 208 -43.35 -5.54 1.37
N ARG A 209 -43.17 -4.33 1.92
CA ARG A 209 -43.18 -3.04 1.24
C ARG A 209 -41.83 -2.45 0.99
N TRP A 210 -40.79 -2.93 1.69
CA TRP A 210 -39.43 -2.43 1.53
C TRP A 210 -38.76 -3.40 0.58
N GLY A 211 -38.53 -3.00 -0.65
CA GLY A 211 -37.85 -3.82 -1.64
C GLY A 211 -36.54 -4.37 -1.12
N GLN A 212 -36.13 -5.54 -1.59
CA GLN A 212 -34.85 -6.17 -1.18
C GLN A 212 -33.64 -5.23 -1.38
N ASP A 213 -33.74 -4.29 -2.32
CA ASP A 213 -32.70 -3.32 -2.64
C ASP A 213 -32.50 -2.22 -1.58
N LEU A 214 -33.42 -2.08 -0.61
CA LEU A 214 -33.33 -1.06 0.43
C LEU A 214 -32.31 -1.39 1.53
N TYR A 215 -31.97 -2.64 1.69
CA TYR A 215 -31.11 -3.10 2.78
C TYR A 215 -29.64 -3.11 2.44
N PHE A 216 -29.32 -3.21 1.16
CA PHE A 216 -27.95 -3.24 0.70
C PHE A 216 -27.72 -2.11 -0.29
N ASP A 217 -27.39 -0.95 0.24
CA ASP A 217 -26.85 0.12 -0.57
C ASP A 217 -25.35 0.20 -0.30
N GLU A 218 -24.55 -0.13 -1.34
CA GLU A 218 -23.08 -0.04 -1.30
C GLU A 218 -22.64 1.34 -0.81
N ASN A 219 -23.41 2.39 -1.12
CA ASN A 219 -23.11 3.76 -0.68
C ASN A 219 -23.24 3.92 0.83
N ILE A 220 -24.23 3.27 1.48
CA ILE A 220 -24.34 3.31 2.94
C ILE A 220 -23.15 2.61 3.57
N ALA A 221 -22.83 1.41 3.10
CA ALA A 221 -21.70 0.64 3.59
C ALA A 221 -20.39 1.42 3.40
N ALA A 222 -20.22 2.11 2.26
CA ALA A 222 -19.07 2.96 1.99
C ALA A 222 -19.01 4.15 2.96
N GLY A 223 -20.10 4.89 3.17
CA GLY A 223 -20.16 6.01 4.11
C GLY A 223 -19.88 5.56 5.54
N VAL A 224 -20.45 4.44 5.97
CA VAL A 224 -20.18 3.89 7.31
C VAL A 224 -18.72 3.44 7.45
N ARG A 225 -18.11 2.86 6.41
CA ARG A 225 -16.67 2.54 6.40
C ARG A 225 -15.81 3.80 6.57
N GLU A 226 -16.18 4.92 5.93
CA GLU A 226 -15.49 6.19 6.11
C GLU A 226 -15.62 6.68 7.55
N TRP A 227 -16.80 6.61 8.15
CA TRP A 227 -17.01 6.98 9.56
C TRP A 227 -16.18 6.11 10.51
N LEU A 228 -16.15 4.80 10.30
CA LEU A 228 -15.37 3.87 11.11
C LEU A 228 -13.85 4.03 10.91
N SER A 229 -13.43 4.58 9.78
CA SER A 229 -12.01 4.89 9.49
C SER A 229 -11.54 6.20 10.11
N ASP A 230 -12.46 7.09 10.48
CA ASP A 230 -12.13 8.37 11.08
C ASP A 230 -11.94 8.21 12.59
N VAL A 231 -10.68 8.23 13.02
CA VAL A 231 -10.29 8.09 14.44
C VAL A 231 -10.88 9.18 15.36
N ARG A 232 -11.41 10.28 14.81
CA ARG A 232 -12.14 11.30 15.57
C ARG A 232 -13.56 10.84 15.91
N ARG A 233 -14.10 9.94 15.11
CA ARG A 233 -15.47 9.41 15.25
C ARG A 233 -15.49 8.11 16.03
N PHE A 234 -14.60 7.18 15.67
CA PHE A 234 -14.48 5.89 16.34
C PHE A 234 -13.03 5.59 16.64
N SER A 235 -12.73 5.26 17.88
CA SER A 235 -11.37 4.88 18.23
C SER A 235 -11.06 3.46 17.76
N PRO A 236 -9.80 3.16 17.42
CA PRO A 236 -9.39 1.81 17.09
C PRO A 236 -9.67 0.77 18.17
N ALA A 237 -9.63 1.20 19.43
CA ALA A 237 -9.94 0.34 20.58
C ALA A 237 -11.41 -0.08 20.61
N GLU A 238 -12.32 0.85 20.27
CA GLU A 238 -13.76 0.56 20.18
C GLU A 238 -14.09 -0.41 19.05
N LEU A 239 -13.47 -0.24 17.89
CA LEU A 239 -13.72 -1.11 16.74
C LEU A 239 -13.38 -2.56 17.01
N GLY A 240 -12.45 -2.83 17.91
CA GLY A 240 -12.08 -4.15 18.33
C GLY A 240 -11.15 -4.88 17.34
N PHE A 241 -9.99 -5.30 17.83
CA PHE A 241 -8.97 -6.03 17.08
C PHE A 241 -9.54 -7.30 16.40
N GLU A 242 -10.35 -8.06 17.13
CA GLU A 242 -10.91 -9.33 16.66
C GLU A 242 -11.87 -9.14 15.47
N TRP A 243 -12.69 -8.09 15.51
CA TRP A 243 -13.60 -7.78 14.41
C TRP A 243 -12.81 -7.40 13.14
N LEU A 244 -11.80 -6.57 13.27
CA LEU A 244 -10.94 -6.19 12.15
C LEU A 244 -10.18 -7.39 11.58
N MET A 245 -9.64 -8.28 12.43
CA MET A 245 -8.99 -9.50 11.97
C MET A 245 -9.94 -10.46 11.26
N LYS A 246 -11.23 -10.48 11.64
CA LYS A 246 -12.27 -11.21 10.90
C LYS A 246 -12.42 -10.69 9.47
N LEU A 247 -12.37 -9.37 9.27
CA LEU A 247 -12.43 -8.75 7.94
C LEU A 247 -11.13 -8.95 7.15
N VAL A 248 -9.96 -8.84 7.81
CA VAL A 248 -8.66 -9.14 7.19
C VAL A 248 -8.63 -10.55 6.59
N ASN A 249 -9.29 -11.52 7.23
CA ASN A 249 -9.32 -12.90 6.76
C ASN A 249 -10.29 -13.14 5.58
N ARG A 250 -10.95 -12.11 5.06
CA ARG A 250 -11.86 -12.21 3.92
C ARG A 250 -11.10 -12.10 2.60
N GLU A 251 -11.57 -12.83 1.59
CA GLU A 251 -11.02 -12.76 0.23
C GLU A 251 -11.56 -11.54 -0.55
N GLU A 252 -12.75 -11.04 -0.15
CA GLU A 252 -13.37 -9.90 -0.79
C GLU A 252 -12.59 -8.61 -0.47
N ALA A 253 -12.08 -7.96 -1.51
CA ALA A 253 -11.21 -6.79 -1.38
C ALA A 253 -11.84 -5.65 -0.58
N VAL A 254 -13.16 -5.45 -0.68
CA VAL A 254 -13.88 -4.38 0.04
C VAL A 254 -13.69 -4.49 1.54
N TYR A 255 -13.78 -5.69 2.10
CA TYR A 255 -13.60 -5.92 3.54
C TYR A 255 -12.12 -5.97 3.92
N HIS A 256 -11.35 -6.72 3.14
CA HIS A 256 -9.92 -6.89 3.38
C HIS A 256 -9.17 -5.57 3.38
N ASP A 257 -9.32 -4.77 2.31
CA ASP A 257 -8.55 -3.53 2.14
C ASP A 257 -8.94 -2.49 3.19
N PHE A 258 -10.23 -2.36 3.51
CA PHE A 258 -10.71 -1.50 4.59
C PHE A 258 -10.04 -1.83 5.93
N ALA A 259 -10.07 -3.11 6.32
CA ALA A 259 -9.50 -3.53 7.60
C ALA A 259 -7.97 -3.40 7.61
N VAL A 260 -7.31 -3.75 6.51
CA VAL A 260 -5.85 -3.63 6.35
C VAL A 260 -5.38 -2.18 6.47
N GLU A 261 -6.06 -1.25 5.81
CA GLU A 261 -5.69 0.17 5.88
C GLU A 261 -5.85 0.73 7.29
N LEU A 262 -6.95 0.40 7.96
CA LEU A 262 -7.19 0.85 9.32
C LEU A 262 -6.19 0.23 10.30
N MET A 263 -5.93 -1.07 10.20
CA MET A 263 -4.99 -1.75 11.09
C MET A 263 -3.55 -1.26 10.92
N ILE A 264 -3.11 -0.97 9.70
CA ILE A 264 -1.78 -0.39 9.46
C ILE A 264 -1.64 1.01 10.08
N LYS A 265 -2.73 1.79 10.11
CA LYS A 265 -2.70 3.16 10.65
C LYS A 265 -2.84 3.23 12.17
N ALA A 266 -3.61 2.34 12.75
CA ALA A 266 -4.12 2.49 14.10
C ALA A 266 -3.58 1.49 15.12
N PHE A 267 -3.03 0.36 14.66
CA PHE A 267 -2.49 -0.68 15.53
C PHE A 267 -0.98 -0.77 15.43
N VAL A 268 -0.33 -0.97 16.57
CA VAL A 268 1.12 -1.13 16.68
C VAL A 268 1.49 -2.61 16.80
N PRO A 269 2.75 -3.01 16.59
CA PRO A 269 3.17 -4.41 16.68
C PRO A 269 2.73 -5.10 17.97
N ALA A 270 2.76 -4.42 19.12
CA ALA A 270 2.36 -4.98 20.40
C ALA A 270 0.90 -5.43 20.49
N ASP A 271 0.01 -4.85 19.67
CA ASP A 271 -1.41 -5.24 19.63
C ASP A 271 -1.61 -6.67 19.10
N PHE A 272 -0.62 -7.21 18.38
CA PHE A 272 -0.62 -8.56 17.84
C PHE A 272 -0.02 -9.60 18.81
N ALA A 273 0.41 -9.18 20.00
CA ALA A 273 0.93 -10.12 21.00
C ALA A 273 -0.18 -11.10 21.43
N PRO A 274 0.12 -12.40 21.64
CA PRO A 274 -0.85 -13.34 22.13
C PRO A 274 -1.43 -12.88 23.46
N ARG A 275 -2.75 -12.78 23.55
CA ARG A 275 -3.41 -12.47 24.81
C ARG A 275 -3.37 -13.70 25.72
N ASN A 276 -2.78 -13.57 26.90
CA ASN A 276 -2.89 -14.58 27.92
C ASN A 276 -4.29 -14.50 28.54
N ASP A 277 -5.16 -15.44 28.23
CA ASP A 277 -6.54 -15.52 28.75
C ASP A 277 -6.66 -15.53 30.27
N ALA A 278 -5.55 -15.71 30.98
CA ALA A 278 -5.47 -15.66 32.45
C ALA A 278 -5.50 -14.23 33.05
N ALA A 279 -5.31 -13.19 32.24
CA ALA A 279 -5.34 -11.78 32.69
C ALA A 279 -6.63 -11.01 32.27
N SER A 280 -7.60 -11.69 31.67
CA SER A 280 -8.85 -11.08 31.18
C SER A 280 -9.88 -10.71 32.24
N GLY A 281 -9.44 -10.43 33.48
CA GLY A 281 -10.28 -9.86 34.52
C GLY A 281 -10.47 -8.34 34.43
N ALA A 282 -9.87 -7.69 33.45
CA ALA A 282 -9.98 -6.25 33.20
C ALA A 282 -10.10 -5.95 31.70
N ALA A 283 -10.89 -6.77 30.97
CA ALA A 283 -11.48 -6.29 29.74
C ALA A 283 -12.46 -5.20 30.16
N GLY A 284 -12.06 -3.95 29.93
CA GLY A 284 -12.83 -2.79 30.30
C GLY A 284 -14.28 -2.94 29.84
N ALA A 285 -15.17 -2.51 30.71
CA ALA A 285 -16.51 -2.10 30.33
C ALA A 285 -16.41 -1.28 29.06
N PRO A 286 -17.42 -1.33 28.16
CA PRO A 286 -17.44 -0.49 26.99
C PRO A 286 -17.12 0.93 27.44
N ALA A 287 -16.03 1.47 26.94
CA ALA A 287 -15.67 2.85 27.21
C ALA A 287 -16.85 3.67 26.68
N GLU A 288 -17.59 4.29 27.57
CA GLU A 288 -18.62 5.23 27.21
C GLU A 288 -17.96 6.34 26.40
N SER A 289 -18.38 6.48 25.13
CA SER A 289 -18.09 7.55 24.18
C SER A 289 -16.61 7.88 24.04
N ALA A 290 -15.99 7.27 23.06
CA ALA A 290 -14.66 7.60 22.73
C ALA A 290 -14.52 8.43 21.50
N ALA A 291 -13.53 8.97 21.07
CA ALA A 291 -13.18 9.80 19.93
C ALA A 291 -13.71 11.24 19.95
N GLU A 292 -14.39 11.70 20.95
CA GLU A 292 -14.42 13.14 21.19
C GLU A 292 -13.03 13.59 21.62
N ILE A 293 -12.53 14.63 20.95
CA ILE A 293 -11.36 15.36 21.44
C ILE A 293 -11.60 15.66 22.90
N ASP A 294 -10.84 15.02 23.78
CA ASP A 294 -10.99 15.21 25.22
C ASP A 294 -10.64 16.66 25.54
N LYS A 295 -11.66 17.46 25.78
CA LYS A 295 -11.50 18.87 26.12
C LYS A 295 -10.80 19.09 27.48
N THR A 296 -10.59 18.02 28.24
CA THR A 296 -9.87 18.07 29.53
C THR A 296 -8.36 17.91 29.34
N ILE A 297 -7.89 17.52 28.16
CA ILE A 297 -6.46 17.37 27.87
C ILE A 297 -5.80 18.75 27.90
N ASP A 298 -4.83 18.89 28.78
CA ASP A 298 -3.94 20.03 28.83
C ASP A 298 -2.57 19.63 28.26
N LEU A 299 -2.20 20.25 27.16
CA LEU A 299 -0.91 20.03 26.50
C LEU A 299 0.26 20.71 27.22
N GLU A 300 0.04 21.32 28.41
CA GLU A 300 1.09 21.92 29.26
C GLU A 300 2.04 22.85 28.51
N GLN A 301 1.49 23.64 27.56
CA GLN A 301 2.28 24.54 26.72
C GLN A 301 3.21 23.84 25.72
N GLN A 302 3.04 22.54 25.47
CA GLN A 302 3.82 21.81 24.45
C GLN A 302 3.65 22.44 23.07
N SER A 303 4.71 22.42 22.29
CA SER A 303 4.77 23.09 20.99
C SER A 303 4.58 22.10 19.84
N PHE A 304 3.73 22.50 18.91
CA PHE A 304 3.35 21.71 17.72
C PHE A 304 3.65 22.46 16.44
N LEU A 305 4.12 21.69 15.43
CA LEU A 305 4.32 22.18 14.08
C LEU A 305 3.71 21.21 13.10
N PHE A 306 2.77 21.66 12.29
CA PHE A 306 2.09 20.84 11.28
C PHE A 306 2.75 20.99 9.91
N THR A 307 2.95 19.89 9.20
CA THR A 307 3.49 19.85 7.84
C THR A 307 2.84 18.71 7.04
N GLY A 308 3.01 18.70 5.72
CA GLY A 308 2.33 17.74 4.86
C GLY A 308 0.86 18.09 4.61
N LYS A 309 0.16 17.23 3.87
CA LYS A 309 -1.25 17.34 3.60
C LYS A 309 -2.02 16.51 4.63
N MET A 310 -2.93 17.16 5.34
CA MET A 310 -3.80 16.52 6.32
C MET A 310 -4.92 15.77 5.60
N ASN A 311 -5.32 14.65 6.16
CA ASN A 311 -6.37 13.79 5.58
C ASN A 311 -7.74 14.05 6.21
N THR A 312 -7.80 14.15 7.54
CA THR A 312 -9.06 14.19 8.28
C THR A 312 -9.55 15.58 8.62
N MET A 313 -8.66 16.57 8.62
CA MET A 313 -8.99 17.95 8.96
C MET A 313 -8.11 18.97 8.25
N THR A 314 -8.47 20.24 8.29
CA THR A 314 -7.55 21.29 7.82
C THR A 314 -6.42 21.53 8.85
N ARG A 315 -5.27 22.03 8.38
CA ARG A 315 -4.18 22.43 9.28
C ARG A 315 -4.63 23.47 10.30
N ARG A 316 -5.56 24.34 9.91
CA ARG A 316 -6.11 25.38 10.78
C ARG A 316 -6.94 24.75 11.91
N ASP A 317 -7.71 23.73 11.61
CA ASP A 317 -8.51 23.04 12.63
C ASP A 317 -7.60 22.30 13.62
N ALA A 318 -6.56 21.61 13.14
CA ALA A 318 -5.56 20.99 14.01
C ALA A 318 -4.87 22.04 14.92
N GLN A 319 -4.54 23.21 14.40
CA GLN A 319 -3.97 24.30 15.18
C GLN A 319 -4.95 24.84 16.23
N ASN A 320 -6.24 24.94 15.89
CA ASN A 320 -7.29 25.36 16.82
C ASN A 320 -7.43 24.34 17.98
N ILE A 321 -7.39 23.04 17.68
CA ILE A 321 -7.40 21.95 18.68
C ILE A 321 -6.24 22.12 19.68
N VAL A 322 -5.01 22.29 19.18
CA VAL A 322 -3.83 22.51 20.01
C VAL A 322 -4.01 23.74 20.89
N THR A 323 -4.50 24.85 20.34
CA THR A 323 -4.72 26.09 21.08
C THR A 323 -5.79 25.92 22.16
N ALA A 324 -6.88 25.20 21.85
CA ALA A 324 -7.96 24.93 22.80
C ALA A 324 -7.51 24.04 23.97
N ALA A 325 -6.50 23.15 23.72
CA ALA A 325 -5.87 22.30 24.72
C ALA A 325 -4.64 22.94 25.38
N ASN A 326 -4.51 24.27 25.38
CA ASN A 326 -3.40 25.01 26.02
C ASN A 326 -2.00 24.71 25.42
N GLY A 327 -1.91 24.19 24.20
CA GLY A 327 -0.68 23.97 23.46
C GLY A 327 -0.23 25.18 22.65
N LYS A 328 0.97 25.16 22.11
CA LYS A 328 1.58 26.22 21.29
C LYS A 328 1.76 25.79 19.84
N ASN A 329 1.25 26.59 18.92
CA ASN A 329 1.53 26.41 17.49
C ASN A 329 2.77 27.21 17.10
N VAL A 330 3.76 26.55 16.45
CA VAL A 330 4.99 27.17 16.00
C VAL A 330 5.17 27.04 14.48
N GLY A 331 5.92 27.96 13.86
CA GLY A 331 6.13 28.00 12.41
C GLY A 331 7.38 27.27 11.92
N THR A 332 8.34 27.02 12.80
CA THR A 332 9.67 26.51 12.44
C THR A 332 10.15 25.41 13.36
N VAL A 333 10.95 24.50 12.82
CA VAL A 333 11.58 23.42 13.58
C VAL A 333 12.76 23.97 14.36
N THR A 334 12.71 23.83 15.69
CA THR A 334 13.76 24.26 16.64
C THR A 334 14.04 23.13 17.64
N LYS A 335 15.12 23.23 18.42
CA LYS A 335 15.45 22.26 19.49
C LYS A 335 14.37 22.15 20.58
N ASN A 336 13.56 23.20 20.73
CA ASN A 336 12.50 23.30 21.75
C ASN A 336 11.13 22.90 21.20
N LEU A 337 11.05 22.41 19.95
CA LEU A 337 9.82 21.86 19.40
C LEU A 337 9.56 20.50 20.06
N ASN A 338 8.33 20.27 20.54
CA ASN A 338 7.94 18.99 21.12
C ASN A 338 7.44 18.02 20.05
N TYR A 339 6.58 18.48 19.16
CA TYR A 339 5.97 17.62 18.14
C TYR A 339 6.01 18.23 16.75
N LEU A 340 6.53 17.48 15.79
CA LEU A 340 6.33 17.72 14.36
C LEU A 340 5.26 16.75 13.86
N VAL A 341 4.07 17.26 13.54
CA VAL A 341 2.96 16.47 13.02
C VAL A 341 3.00 16.47 11.49
N ILE A 342 3.02 15.30 10.90
CA ILE A 342 2.98 15.10 9.43
C ILE A 342 1.60 14.58 9.05
N GLY A 343 0.90 15.29 8.15
CA GLY A 343 -0.42 14.86 7.67
C GLY A 343 -0.37 13.48 7.00
N ASP A 344 -1.42 12.71 7.15
CA ASP A 344 -1.49 11.30 6.72
C ASP A 344 -1.48 11.11 5.19
N GLU A 345 -1.78 12.14 4.42
CA GLU A 345 -1.54 12.15 2.97
C GLU A 345 -0.06 12.41 2.60
N GLY A 346 0.80 12.57 3.62
CA GLY A 346 2.23 12.75 3.44
C GLY A 346 2.61 14.11 2.85
N SER A 347 3.70 14.14 2.10
CA SER A 347 4.20 15.35 1.45
C SER A 347 4.30 15.16 -0.06
N PRO A 348 3.18 15.27 -0.80
CA PRO A 348 3.12 14.95 -2.24
C PRO A 348 4.07 15.78 -3.10
N MET A 349 4.56 16.93 -2.59
CA MET A 349 5.55 17.75 -3.30
C MET A 349 6.94 17.08 -3.37
N TYR A 350 7.22 16.12 -2.54
CA TYR A 350 8.55 15.49 -2.46
C TYR A 350 8.59 14.06 -3.00
N GLY A 351 7.48 13.33 -3.05
CA GLY A 351 7.28 12.00 -3.63
C GLY A 351 8.45 11.02 -3.59
N ASN A 352 8.22 9.74 -3.83
CA ASN A 352 9.27 8.70 -3.91
C ASN A 352 10.20 8.58 -2.68
N GLY A 353 9.68 8.79 -1.48
CA GLY A 353 10.44 8.67 -0.24
C GLY A 353 11.36 9.85 0.07
N ARG A 354 11.15 10.99 -0.54
CA ARG A 354 11.90 12.22 -0.22
C ARG A 354 11.29 12.90 0.99
N LYS A 355 12.12 13.09 2.00
CA LYS A 355 11.73 13.79 3.23
C LYS A 355 11.60 15.29 2.99
N GLY A 356 10.55 15.91 3.52
CA GLY A 356 10.40 17.35 3.53
C GLY A 356 11.51 18.04 4.35
N SER A 357 11.86 19.27 4.01
CA SER A 357 12.93 20.02 4.68
C SER A 357 12.72 20.16 6.19
N LYS A 358 11.46 20.28 6.64
CA LYS A 358 11.12 20.34 8.07
C LYS A 358 11.37 19.00 8.76
N GLN A 359 11.06 17.88 8.11
CA GLN A 359 11.32 16.55 8.63
C GLN A 359 12.83 16.28 8.72
N VAL A 360 13.58 16.56 7.66
CA VAL A 360 15.05 16.41 7.65
C VAL A 360 15.69 17.21 8.79
N LYS A 361 15.21 18.45 9.01
CA LYS A 361 15.70 19.27 10.11
C LYS A 361 15.32 18.71 11.48
N ALA A 362 14.11 18.18 11.63
CA ALA A 362 13.65 17.54 12.87
C ALA A 362 14.52 16.32 13.20
N GLU A 363 14.71 15.42 12.26
CA GLU A 363 15.54 14.22 12.42
C GLU A 363 17.01 14.57 12.74
N SER A 364 17.56 15.60 12.10
CA SER A 364 18.89 16.08 12.42
C SER A 364 19.00 16.60 13.87
N LEU A 365 17.96 17.26 14.38
CA LEU A 365 17.94 17.72 15.77
C LEU A 365 17.72 16.56 16.75
N MET A 366 16.89 15.57 16.40
CA MET A 366 16.72 14.34 17.17
C MET A 366 18.05 13.57 17.29
N ALA A 367 18.78 13.44 16.20
CA ALA A 367 20.12 12.84 16.21
C ALA A 367 21.14 13.59 17.08
N GLN A 368 20.90 14.87 17.35
CA GLN A 368 21.67 15.71 18.27
C GLN A 368 21.15 15.67 19.72
N GLY A 369 20.19 14.78 20.02
CA GLY A 369 19.63 14.61 21.37
C GLY A 369 18.48 15.58 21.72
N ALA A 370 17.84 16.24 20.74
CA ALA A 370 16.64 17.02 21.01
C ALA A 370 15.46 16.10 21.36
N GLY A 371 14.64 16.47 22.34
CA GLY A 371 13.45 15.73 22.79
C GLY A 371 12.24 15.86 21.84
N LEU A 372 12.47 16.26 20.60
CA LEU A 372 11.46 16.39 19.55
C LEU A 372 10.95 15.01 19.10
N LYS A 373 9.64 14.90 18.92
CA LYS A 373 8.99 13.71 18.34
C LYS A 373 8.36 14.06 16.98
N VAL A 374 8.50 13.18 16.01
CA VAL A 374 7.82 13.26 14.72
C VAL A 374 6.68 12.25 14.76
N ILE A 375 5.44 12.73 14.57
CA ILE A 375 4.24 11.89 14.65
C ILE A 375 3.34 12.11 13.42
N SER A 376 2.49 11.13 13.11
CA SER A 376 1.45 11.24 12.08
C SER A 376 0.26 12.07 12.56
N GLU A 377 -0.63 12.42 11.63
CA GLU A 377 -1.93 13.01 11.96
C GLU A 377 -2.77 12.07 12.82
N THR A 378 -2.80 10.77 12.47
CA THR A 378 -3.51 9.75 13.25
C THR A 378 -2.99 9.68 14.69
N ALA A 379 -1.68 9.64 14.91
CA ALA A 379 -1.11 9.62 16.26
C ALA A 379 -1.41 10.91 17.04
N PHE A 380 -1.43 12.06 16.37
CA PHE A 380 -1.87 13.32 16.97
C PHE A 380 -3.32 13.25 17.45
N LEU A 381 -4.23 12.70 16.63
CA LEU A 381 -5.63 12.56 16.99
C LEU A 381 -5.86 11.59 18.14
N GLN A 382 -5.16 10.46 18.15
CA GLN A 382 -5.18 9.51 19.26
C GLN A 382 -4.67 10.14 20.56
N MET A 383 -3.62 10.96 20.49
CA MET A 383 -3.13 11.72 21.62
C MET A 383 -4.20 12.69 22.13
N MET A 384 -4.91 13.39 21.23
CA MET A 384 -5.99 14.31 21.58
C MET A 384 -7.27 13.63 22.06
N ALA A 385 -7.42 12.34 21.81
CA ALA A 385 -8.48 11.49 22.36
C ALA A 385 -8.11 10.86 23.73
N GLY A 386 -6.91 11.13 24.25
CA GLY A 386 -6.45 10.53 25.51
C GLY A 386 -5.92 9.09 25.36
N GLU A 387 -5.76 8.59 24.14
CA GLU A 387 -5.35 7.21 23.84
C GLU A 387 -3.83 7.06 23.79
N GLN A 388 -3.09 7.53 24.78
CA GLN A 388 -1.67 7.22 24.86
C GLN A 388 -1.48 5.82 25.47
N ARG A 389 -0.96 4.89 24.66
CA ARG A 389 -0.63 3.54 25.08
C ARG A 389 0.89 3.37 25.18
N GLU A 390 1.37 2.89 26.32
CA GLU A 390 2.76 2.48 26.48
C GLU A 390 2.86 0.95 26.37
N PHE A 391 3.78 0.48 25.57
CA PHE A 391 3.99 -0.95 25.35
C PHE A 391 5.37 -1.36 25.87
N SER A 392 5.46 -2.54 26.45
CA SER A 392 6.74 -3.12 26.83
C SER A 392 7.46 -3.70 25.61
N ASP A 393 8.79 -3.74 25.65
CA ASP A 393 9.61 -4.36 24.62
C ASP A 393 9.21 -5.82 24.37
N ASP A 394 8.86 -6.56 25.44
CA ASP A 394 8.41 -7.95 25.37
C ASP A 394 7.10 -8.08 24.58
N SER A 395 6.16 -7.15 24.75
CA SER A 395 4.89 -7.16 24.01
C SER A 395 5.09 -6.83 22.52
N ILE A 396 6.00 -5.90 22.23
CA ILE A 396 6.38 -5.56 20.85
C ILE A 396 7.04 -6.78 20.18
N GLU A 397 7.96 -7.44 20.88
CA GLU A 397 8.62 -8.64 20.35
C GLU A 397 7.62 -9.78 20.09
N ALA A 398 6.74 -10.07 21.03
CA ALA A 398 5.71 -11.09 20.90
C ALA A 398 4.76 -10.79 19.73
N GLY A 399 4.35 -9.55 19.56
CA GLY A 399 3.51 -9.13 18.44
C GLY A 399 4.23 -9.24 17.09
N CYS A 400 5.50 -8.87 17.01
CA CYS A 400 6.32 -9.07 15.83
C CYS A 400 6.45 -10.57 15.49
N GLN A 401 6.63 -11.44 16.48
CA GLN A 401 6.66 -12.90 16.26
C GLN A 401 5.36 -13.39 15.64
N THR A 402 4.22 -12.93 16.15
CA THR A 402 2.90 -13.25 15.59
C THR A 402 2.76 -12.79 14.14
N LEU A 403 3.16 -11.56 13.82
CA LEU A 403 3.13 -11.04 12.45
C LEU A 403 4.02 -11.85 11.50
N TRP A 404 5.21 -12.26 11.95
CA TRP A 404 6.08 -13.15 11.15
C TRP A 404 5.45 -14.52 10.92
N ALA A 405 4.81 -15.08 11.95
CA ALA A 405 4.09 -16.35 11.80
C ALA A 405 2.94 -16.23 10.80
N MET A 406 2.13 -15.16 10.89
CA MET A 406 1.05 -14.87 9.95
C MET A 406 1.56 -14.73 8.50
N ALA A 407 2.73 -14.10 8.30
CA ALA A 407 3.32 -13.95 6.98
C ALA A 407 3.78 -15.29 6.37
N LEU A 408 4.30 -16.21 7.19
CA LEU A 408 4.99 -17.42 6.76
C LEU A 408 4.11 -18.69 6.77
N ASP A 409 3.10 -18.77 7.65
CA ASP A 409 2.36 -20.01 7.89
C ASP A 409 1.61 -20.51 6.64
N LYS A 410 0.83 -19.63 6.02
CA LYS A 410 0.05 -19.95 4.82
C LYS A 410 0.19 -18.83 3.79
N PRO A 411 1.24 -18.83 2.98
CA PRO A 411 1.42 -17.89 1.90
C PRO A 411 0.20 -17.85 0.97
N ASP A 412 -0.08 -16.70 0.36
CA ASP A 412 -1.24 -16.40 -0.50
C ASP A 412 -2.58 -16.20 0.22
N THR A 413 -2.68 -16.45 1.52
CA THR A 413 -3.90 -16.14 2.27
C THR A 413 -4.05 -14.63 2.49
N PRO A 414 -5.28 -14.11 2.68
CA PRO A 414 -5.48 -12.70 3.01
C PRO A 414 -4.68 -12.27 4.25
N VAL A 415 -4.62 -13.11 5.28
CA VAL A 415 -3.84 -12.84 6.50
C VAL A 415 -2.33 -12.73 6.22
N SER A 416 -1.77 -13.59 5.37
CA SER A 416 -0.36 -13.49 4.98
C SER A 416 -0.08 -12.21 4.19
N LYS A 417 -0.95 -11.85 3.25
CA LYS A 417 -0.85 -10.61 2.49
C LYS A 417 -0.90 -9.37 3.39
N PHE A 418 -1.82 -9.38 4.36
CA PHE A 418 -1.90 -8.35 5.39
C PHE A 418 -0.60 -8.25 6.18
N ALA A 419 -0.10 -9.36 6.74
CA ALA A 419 1.10 -9.36 7.56
C ALA A 419 2.33 -8.85 6.79
N ILE A 420 2.51 -9.28 5.54
CA ILE A 420 3.58 -8.79 4.65
C ILE A 420 3.44 -7.27 4.45
N LYS A 421 2.24 -6.77 4.16
CA LYS A 421 1.98 -5.34 3.97
C LYS A 421 2.23 -4.57 5.27
N TYR A 422 1.73 -5.08 6.40
CA TYR A 422 1.91 -4.48 7.72
C TYR A 422 3.40 -4.34 8.06
N ILE A 423 4.19 -5.41 7.95
CA ILE A 423 5.62 -5.41 8.25
C ILE A 423 6.37 -4.38 7.38
N ARG A 424 6.03 -4.27 6.10
CA ARG A 424 6.63 -3.26 5.19
C ARG A 424 6.33 -1.83 5.62
N TYR A 425 5.07 -1.55 6.00
CA TYR A 425 4.64 -0.20 6.39
C TYR A 425 5.14 0.24 7.76
N HIS A 426 5.66 -0.68 8.58
CA HIS A 426 6.23 -0.36 9.90
C HIS A 426 7.78 -0.38 9.90
N HIS A 427 8.40 -0.43 8.72
CA HIS A 427 9.81 -0.10 8.57
C HIS A 427 9.93 1.37 8.13
N PRO A 428 10.72 2.23 8.83
CA PRO A 428 10.73 3.68 8.62
C PRO A 428 10.96 4.12 7.17
N ASP A 429 11.98 3.55 6.53
CA ASP A 429 12.34 3.95 5.16
C ASP A 429 11.43 3.34 4.10
N ILE A 430 10.91 2.14 4.32
CA ILE A 430 9.97 1.51 3.40
C ILE A 430 8.63 2.25 3.46
N CYS A 431 8.13 2.55 4.66
CA CYS A 431 6.91 3.33 4.84
C CYS A 431 7.03 4.69 4.17
N LEU A 432 8.12 5.41 4.41
CA LEU A 432 8.39 6.71 3.80
C LEU A 432 8.38 6.62 2.26
N LYS A 433 9.00 5.57 1.68
CA LYS A 433 9.01 5.35 0.23
C LYS A 433 7.62 5.06 -0.35
N LEU A 434 6.77 4.34 0.40
CA LEU A 434 5.45 3.90 -0.06
C LEU A 434 4.37 4.97 0.15
N THR A 435 4.47 5.77 1.21
CA THR A 435 3.40 6.65 1.68
C THR A 435 3.80 8.13 1.80
N ASP A 436 5.09 8.45 1.62
CA ASP A 436 5.67 9.78 1.89
C ASP A 436 5.45 10.29 3.34
N ARG A 437 5.15 9.39 4.27
CA ARG A 437 4.99 9.67 5.71
C ARG A 437 5.95 8.81 6.55
N PRO A 438 6.36 9.27 7.75
CA PRO A 438 7.12 8.47 8.70
C PRO A 438 6.21 7.42 9.37
N VAL A 439 6.83 6.40 9.98
CA VAL A 439 6.19 5.52 10.95
C VAL A 439 6.13 6.25 12.30
N ASP A 440 5.05 6.07 13.04
CA ASP A 440 4.91 6.67 14.36
C ASP A 440 5.87 6.05 15.38
N PRO A 441 6.37 6.84 16.37
CA PRO A 441 7.16 6.32 17.47
C PRO A 441 6.40 5.22 18.22
N GLY A 442 7.04 4.06 18.41
CA GLY A 442 6.43 2.88 19.05
C GLY A 442 5.67 1.95 18.10
N ALA A 443 5.39 2.39 16.86
CA ALA A 443 4.85 1.53 15.82
C ALA A 443 5.93 0.90 14.92
N GLU A 444 7.18 1.36 15.04
CA GLU A 444 8.30 0.82 14.26
C GLU A 444 8.62 -0.61 14.66
N ILE A 445 8.94 -1.44 13.67
CA ILE A 445 9.55 -2.75 13.92
C ILE A 445 10.98 -2.51 14.42
N PRO A 446 11.33 -2.89 15.66
CA PRO A 446 12.65 -2.63 16.20
C PRO A 446 13.76 -3.27 15.38
N GLN A 447 14.89 -2.58 15.26
CA GLN A 447 16.07 -3.11 14.56
C GLN A 447 16.63 -4.40 15.21
N SER A 448 16.45 -4.56 16.52
CA SER A 448 16.78 -5.77 17.27
C SER A 448 15.98 -6.99 16.79
N ILE A 449 14.77 -6.75 16.28
CA ILE A 449 13.88 -7.78 15.76
C ILE A 449 14.10 -7.99 14.25
N ALA A 450 14.33 -6.92 13.50
CA ALA A 450 14.59 -6.96 12.06
C ALA A 450 16.03 -7.45 11.77
N THR A 451 16.33 -8.71 12.10
CA THR A 451 17.64 -9.34 11.93
C THR A 451 17.73 -10.19 10.67
N PHE A 452 18.94 -10.40 10.15
CA PHE A 452 19.18 -11.30 9.03
C PHE A 452 18.60 -12.70 9.26
N GLU A 453 18.75 -13.25 10.46
CA GLU A 453 18.26 -14.57 10.83
C GLU A 453 16.74 -14.76 10.62
N ARG A 454 15.98 -13.68 10.86
CA ARG A 454 14.52 -13.70 10.63
C ARG A 454 14.16 -13.66 9.15
N PHE A 455 14.91 -12.89 8.36
CA PHE A 455 14.63 -12.72 6.93
C PHE A 455 15.26 -13.79 6.04
N LYS A 456 16.29 -14.51 6.48
CA LYS A 456 17.02 -15.48 5.65
C LYS A 456 16.14 -16.58 5.03
N VAL A 457 15.11 -17.03 5.77
CA VAL A 457 14.17 -18.04 5.27
C VAL A 457 13.32 -17.50 4.12
N MET A 458 13.02 -16.21 4.13
CA MET A 458 12.21 -15.55 3.12
C MET A 458 12.97 -15.38 1.79
N PHE A 459 14.27 -15.13 1.80
CA PHE A 459 15.08 -15.06 0.58
C PHE A 459 15.02 -16.35 -0.26
N HIS A 460 14.84 -17.49 0.39
CA HIS A 460 14.79 -18.79 -0.28
C HIS A 460 13.36 -19.30 -0.50
N HIS A 461 12.34 -18.50 -0.14
CA HIS A 461 10.95 -18.91 -0.19
C HIS A 461 10.42 -18.97 -1.63
N THR A 462 9.53 -19.92 -1.93
CA THR A 462 8.90 -20.06 -3.25
C THR A 462 7.98 -18.89 -3.59
N HIS A 463 7.33 -18.32 -2.57
CA HIS A 463 6.39 -17.22 -2.71
C HIS A 463 7.11 -15.89 -2.92
N ALA A 464 6.90 -15.27 -4.08
CA ALA A 464 7.59 -14.04 -4.46
C ALA A 464 7.35 -12.84 -3.50
N PRO A 465 6.14 -12.59 -2.97
CA PRO A 465 5.92 -11.50 -2.03
C PRO A 465 6.76 -11.60 -0.76
N LEU A 466 7.04 -12.81 -0.25
CA LEU A 466 7.94 -13.00 0.90
C LEU A 466 9.39 -12.69 0.55
N ARG A 467 9.86 -13.13 -0.64
CA ARG A 467 11.20 -12.73 -1.10
C ARG A 467 11.31 -11.22 -1.26
N GLN A 468 10.27 -10.59 -1.84
CA GLN A 468 10.22 -9.15 -1.99
C GLN A 468 10.26 -8.41 -0.65
N LEU A 469 9.55 -8.91 0.37
CA LEU A 469 9.63 -8.37 1.73
C LEU A 469 11.07 -8.40 2.26
N ALA A 470 11.75 -9.54 2.12
CA ALA A 470 13.14 -9.67 2.54
C ALA A 470 14.08 -8.72 1.76
N LEU A 471 13.88 -8.58 0.46
CA LEU A 471 14.66 -7.66 -0.38
C LEU A 471 14.40 -6.19 -0.06
N ASP A 472 13.16 -5.81 0.23
CA ASP A 472 12.82 -4.45 0.65
C ASP A 472 13.54 -4.07 1.94
N PHE A 473 13.56 -4.97 2.93
CA PHE A 473 14.32 -4.76 4.16
C PHE A 473 15.82 -4.77 3.91
N ALA A 474 16.32 -5.72 3.13
CA ALA A 474 17.74 -5.80 2.79
C ALA A 474 18.25 -4.52 2.14
N HIS A 475 17.43 -3.85 1.34
CA HIS A 475 17.81 -2.57 0.72
C HIS A 475 18.26 -1.51 1.74
N TYR A 476 17.75 -1.57 2.96
CA TYR A 476 18.06 -0.62 4.05
C TYR A 476 18.89 -1.21 5.17
N GLU A 477 18.89 -2.51 5.34
CA GLU A 477 19.45 -3.17 6.51
C GLU A 477 20.64 -4.10 6.20
N PHE A 478 20.92 -4.41 4.93
CA PHE A 478 21.86 -5.46 4.55
C PHE A 478 23.28 -5.20 5.04
N ALA A 479 23.75 -3.96 4.97
CA ALA A 479 25.05 -3.59 5.51
C ALA A 479 25.11 -3.74 7.04
N ARG A 480 24.03 -3.41 7.74
CA ARG A 480 23.92 -3.60 9.19
C ARG A 480 23.85 -5.09 9.56
N TRP A 481 23.11 -5.86 8.80
CA TRP A 481 23.02 -7.31 9.03
C TRP A 481 24.35 -8.01 8.84
N SER A 482 25.16 -7.55 7.90
CA SER A 482 26.51 -8.09 7.58
C SER A 482 26.52 -9.63 7.62
N PRO A 483 25.75 -10.31 6.77
CA PRO A 483 25.66 -11.76 6.80
C PRO A 483 27.01 -12.40 6.59
N ALA A 484 27.28 -13.50 7.27
CA ALA A 484 28.52 -14.24 7.16
C ALA A 484 28.74 -14.82 5.76
N SER A 485 30.00 -15.05 5.37
CA SER A 485 30.37 -15.57 4.04
C SER A 485 29.58 -16.81 3.61
N PRO A 486 29.30 -17.82 4.48
CA PRO A 486 28.50 -18.97 4.08
C PRO A 486 27.05 -18.63 3.69
N GLU A 487 26.44 -17.66 4.35
CA GLU A 487 25.10 -17.21 4.02
C GLU A 487 25.10 -16.36 2.71
N LEU A 488 26.10 -15.52 2.52
CA LEU A 488 26.29 -14.79 1.26
C LEU A 488 26.43 -15.75 0.06
N ILE A 489 27.20 -16.82 0.21
CA ILE A 489 27.33 -17.86 -0.82
C ILE A 489 25.96 -18.44 -1.19
N LYS A 490 25.15 -18.81 -0.19
CA LYS A 490 23.81 -19.34 -0.43
C LYS A 490 22.90 -18.34 -1.16
N LEU A 491 22.99 -17.06 -0.81
CA LEU A 491 22.21 -16.02 -1.47
C LEU A 491 22.67 -15.80 -2.92
N CYS A 492 23.99 -15.80 -3.19
CA CYS A 492 24.54 -15.69 -4.54
C CYS A 492 24.18 -16.90 -5.42
N GLU A 493 24.08 -18.11 -4.83
CA GLU A 493 23.68 -19.33 -5.51
C GLU A 493 22.15 -19.54 -5.52
N SER A 494 21.38 -18.53 -5.13
CA SER A 494 19.92 -18.61 -5.14
C SER A 494 19.40 -18.97 -6.53
N LYS A 495 18.44 -19.88 -6.58
CA LYS A 495 17.70 -20.19 -7.81
C LYS A 495 16.81 -19.04 -8.29
N TYR A 496 16.59 -18.04 -7.44
CA TYR A 496 15.79 -16.85 -7.71
C TYR A 496 16.68 -15.68 -8.11
N SER A 497 16.51 -15.19 -9.34
CA SER A 497 17.33 -14.13 -9.90
C SER A 497 17.20 -12.81 -9.13
N ASP A 498 16.03 -12.51 -8.60
CA ASP A 498 15.78 -11.33 -7.76
C ASP A 498 16.74 -11.27 -6.56
N VAL A 499 16.96 -12.38 -5.88
CA VAL A 499 17.87 -12.48 -4.73
C VAL A 499 19.34 -12.40 -5.16
N SER A 500 19.74 -13.20 -6.15
CA SER A 500 21.14 -13.23 -6.60
C SER A 500 21.59 -11.90 -7.23
N GLU A 501 20.71 -11.23 -7.96
CA GLU A 501 20.97 -9.90 -8.53
C GLU A 501 21.12 -8.83 -7.45
N PHE A 502 20.26 -8.86 -6.42
CA PHE A 502 20.40 -7.95 -5.28
C PHE A 502 21.74 -8.10 -4.58
N VAL A 503 22.14 -9.33 -4.26
CA VAL A 503 23.40 -9.57 -3.55
C VAL A 503 24.60 -9.22 -4.43
N ALA A 504 24.52 -9.49 -5.73
CA ALA A 504 25.56 -9.07 -6.68
C ALA A 504 25.69 -7.54 -6.70
N ALA A 505 24.59 -6.81 -6.75
CA ALA A 505 24.61 -5.34 -6.68
C ALA A 505 25.21 -4.86 -5.34
N ALA A 506 24.84 -5.48 -4.22
CA ALA A 506 25.36 -5.13 -2.90
C ALA A 506 26.89 -5.28 -2.78
N LEU A 507 27.46 -6.31 -3.43
CA LEU A 507 28.89 -6.60 -3.39
C LEU A 507 29.71 -5.82 -4.42
N LEU A 508 29.11 -5.43 -5.56
CA LEU A 508 29.82 -4.80 -6.68
C LEU A 508 29.70 -3.27 -6.72
N GLU A 509 28.79 -2.68 -5.98
CA GLU A 509 28.63 -1.23 -6.01
C GLU A 509 29.90 -0.49 -5.57
N ALA A 510 30.19 0.61 -6.28
CA ALA A 510 31.38 1.41 -6.03
C ALA A 510 31.40 2.03 -4.62
N PRO A 511 32.58 2.27 -4.03
CA PRO A 511 32.71 2.91 -2.72
C PRO A 511 32.02 4.26 -2.61
N GLU A 512 31.89 5.01 -3.69
CA GLU A 512 31.17 6.30 -3.71
C GLU A 512 29.66 6.14 -3.40
N ALA A 513 29.14 4.92 -3.51
CA ALA A 513 27.80 4.58 -3.04
C ALA A 513 27.72 4.35 -1.52
N ALA A 514 28.64 4.89 -0.73
CA ALA A 514 28.73 4.70 0.73
C ALA A 514 27.47 5.05 1.50
N ASN A 515 26.59 5.89 0.92
CA ASN A 515 25.29 6.23 1.52
C ASN A 515 24.20 5.16 1.30
N LYS A 516 24.49 4.09 0.52
CA LYS A 516 23.55 3.02 0.27
C LYS A 516 23.69 1.92 1.31
N ARG A 517 22.70 1.79 2.15
CA ARG A 517 22.69 0.86 3.30
C ARG A 517 22.65 -0.62 2.94
N TYR A 518 22.41 -0.96 1.68
CA TYR A 518 22.51 -2.34 1.21
C TYR A 518 23.92 -2.76 0.79
N ARG A 519 24.85 -1.80 0.60
CA ARG A 519 26.19 -2.09 0.11
C ARG A 519 27.04 -2.82 1.16
N MET A 520 27.67 -3.90 0.73
CA MET A 520 28.66 -4.64 1.51
C MET A 520 30.04 -4.53 0.93
N ASP A 521 31.05 -4.54 1.81
CA ASP A 521 32.44 -4.61 1.37
C ASP A 521 32.79 -6.05 0.97
N ALA A 522 32.95 -6.30 -0.32
CA ALA A 522 33.32 -7.61 -0.84
C ALA A 522 34.66 -8.12 -0.30
N THR A 523 35.52 -7.23 0.22
CA THR A 523 36.80 -7.64 0.82
C THR A 523 36.65 -8.39 2.13
N LEU A 524 35.47 -8.37 2.75
CA LEU A 524 35.14 -9.17 3.92
C LEU A 524 34.94 -10.66 3.58
N LEU A 525 34.72 -10.98 2.29
CA LEU A 525 34.61 -12.37 1.85
C LEU A 525 35.92 -13.09 1.99
N GLU A 526 35.84 -14.41 2.23
CA GLU A 526 36.97 -15.30 2.13
C GLU A 526 37.33 -15.56 0.65
N ALA A 527 38.60 -15.68 0.35
CA ALA A 527 39.07 -15.93 -1.01
C ALA A 527 38.45 -17.21 -1.59
N GLY A 528 38.38 -18.29 -0.81
CA GLY A 528 37.73 -19.56 -1.23
C GLY A 528 36.29 -19.39 -1.68
N ALA A 529 35.52 -18.51 -1.04
CA ALA A 529 34.14 -18.20 -1.42
C ALA A 529 34.06 -17.52 -2.78
N VAL A 530 34.94 -16.52 -3.02
CA VAL A 530 34.96 -15.77 -4.30
C VAL A 530 35.37 -16.71 -5.45
N TYR A 531 36.32 -17.60 -5.22
CA TYR A 531 36.72 -18.59 -6.23
C TYR A 531 35.64 -19.62 -6.49
N SER A 532 34.89 -20.04 -5.47
CA SER A 532 33.76 -20.95 -5.66
C SER A 532 32.65 -20.29 -6.52
N PHE A 533 32.44 -18.98 -6.42
CA PHE A 533 31.53 -18.27 -7.32
C PHE A 533 31.93 -18.42 -8.80
N CYS A 534 33.23 -18.38 -9.09
CA CYS A 534 33.74 -18.56 -10.46
C CYS A 534 33.45 -19.95 -11.02
N GLU A 535 33.30 -20.96 -10.18
CA GLU A 535 32.99 -22.35 -10.55
C GLU A 535 31.50 -22.69 -10.49
N SER A 536 30.66 -21.72 -10.12
CA SER A 536 29.21 -21.91 -10.02
C SER A 536 28.56 -22.36 -11.34
N LYS A 537 27.54 -23.18 -11.25
CA LYS A 537 26.69 -23.55 -12.38
C LYS A 537 25.87 -22.36 -12.89
N ASN A 538 25.60 -21.37 -12.01
CA ASN A 538 24.87 -20.15 -12.36
C ASN A 538 25.80 -19.15 -13.07
N PRO A 539 25.53 -18.76 -14.34
CA PRO A 539 26.34 -17.78 -15.07
C PRO A 539 26.47 -16.41 -14.38
N GLN A 540 25.40 -15.97 -13.69
CA GLN A 540 25.40 -14.69 -12.98
C GLN A 540 26.36 -14.73 -11.79
N THR A 541 26.35 -15.83 -11.02
CA THR A 541 27.28 -16.03 -9.91
C THR A 541 28.72 -16.13 -10.39
N ARG A 542 29.00 -16.78 -11.55
CA ARG A 542 30.35 -16.78 -12.15
C ARG A 542 30.81 -15.37 -12.52
N GLN A 543 29.93 -14.59 -13.15
CA GLN A 543 30.24 -13.19 -13.47
C GLN A 543 30.51 -12.37 -12.21
N LEU A 544 29.74 -12.57 -11.15
CA LEU A 544 29.97 -11.92 -9.86
C LEU A 544 31.38 -12.25 -9.33
N GLY A 545 31.77 -13.53 -9.29
CA GLY A 545 33.10 -13.94 -8.85
C GLY A 545 34.22 -13.29 -9.66
N MET A 546 34.11 -13.30 -11.00
CA MET A 546 35.10 -12.63 -11.88
C MET A 546 35.16 -11.13 -11.64
N GLN A 547 34.03 -10.47 -11.41
CA GLN A 547 34.03 -9.02 -11.16
C GLN A 547 34.60 -8.67 -9.79
N ILE A 548 34.34 -9.44 -8.75
CA ILE A 548 34.95 -9.25 -7.42
C ILE A 548 36.47 -9.42 -7.51
N ILE A 549 36.98 -10.48 -8.17
CA ILE A 549 38.43 -10.69 -8.39
C ILE A 549 39.01 -9.51 -9.14
N ARG A 550 38.30 -8.98 -10.14
CA ARG A 550 38.78 -7.85 -10.95
C ARG A 550 38.88 -6.56 -10.15
N GLN A 551 37.93 -6.31 -9.26
CA GLN A 551 37.87 -5.08 -8.49
C GLN A 551 38.80 -5.04 -7.27
N HIS A 552 39.14 -6.20 -6.71
CA HIS A 552 39.84 -6.29 -5.43
C HIS A 552 41.14 -7.12 -5.55
N GLU A 553 42.29 -6.47 -5.37
CA GLU A 553 43.62 -7.11 -5.42
C GLU A 553 43.75 -8.26 -4.42
N LYS A 554 43.08 -8.19 -3.25
CA LYS A 554 43.08 -9.25 -2.25
C LYS A 554 42.75 -10.64 -2.82
N PHE A 555 41.94 -10.69 -3.88
CA PHE A 555 41.48 -11.93 -4.50
C PHE A 555 42.29 -12.31 -5.75
N GLN A 556 43.29 -11.54 -6.13
CA GLN A 556 44.10 -11.82 -7.30
C GLN A 556 45.28 -12.74 -6.94
N LEU A 557 44.96 -13.94 -6.44
CA LEU A 557 45.94 -14.93 -6.00
C LEU A 557 46.36 -15.80 -7.18
N PRO A 558 47.65 -15.74 -7.60
CA PRO A 558 48.12 -16.44 -8.82
C PRO A 558 47.83 -17.94 -8.81
N GLU A 559 48.10 -18.62 -7.71
CA GLU A 559 47.86 -20.07 -7.61
C GLU A 559 46.38 -20.46 -7.76
N SER A 560 45.51 -19.74 -7.07
CA SER A 560 44.07 -19.98 -7.16
C SER A 560 43.49 -19.61 -8.53
N LEU A 561 43.98 -18.51 -9.12
CA LEU A 561 43.64 -18.14 -10.50
C LEU A 561 44.07 -19.20 -11.49
N PHE A 562 45.25 -19.79 -11.28
CA PHE A 562 45.76 -20.84 -12.16
C PHE A 562 44.84 -22.09 -12.14
N LEU A 563 44.33 -22.49 -10.98
CA LEU A 563 43.41 -23.61 -10.87
C LEU A 563 42.13 -23.38 -11.68
N LEU A 564 41.62 -22.15 -11.75
CA LEU A 564 40.44 -21.82 -12.56
C LEU A 564 40.67 -22.00 -14.08
N THR A 565 41.89 -22.16 -14.55
CA THR A 565 42.17 -22.47 -15.97
C THR A 565 41.67 -23.86 -16.37
N GLU A 566 41.44 -24.75 -15.41
CA GLU A 566 40.87 -26.08 -15.61
C GLU A 566 39.37 -26.04 -15.85
N SER A 567 38.72 -24.89 -15.62
CA SER A 567 37.29 -24.73 -15.83
C SER A 567 36.87 -25.02 -17.28
N PRO A 568 35.75 -25.70 -17.51
CA PRO A 568 35.21 -25.87 -18.86
C PRO A 568 34.70 -24.55 -19.48
N ASP A 569 34.49 -23.51 -18.66
CA ASP A 569 33.99 -22.21 -19.11
C ASP A 569 35.09 -21.44 -19.87
N ARG A 570 34.80 -21.15 -21.14
CA ARG A 570 35.70 -20.37 -22.02
C ARG A 570 35.90 -18.95 -21.50
N GLU A 571 34.85 -18.30 -21.02
CA GLU A 571 34.89 -16.92 -20.57
C GLU A 571 35.72 -16.77 -19.30
N LEU A 572 35.52 -17.72 -18.37
CA LEU A 572 36.34 -17.78 -17.15
C LEU A 572 37.83 -18.00 -17.46
N ARG A 573 38.17 -18.93 -18.36
CA ARG A 573 39.58 -19.13 -18.75
C ARG A 573 40.18 -17.86 -19.38
N ALA A 574 39.46 -17.21 -20.30
CA ALA A 574 39.93 -15.97 -20.90
C ALA A 574 40.11 -14.85 -19.86
N PHE A 575 39.23 -14.77 -18.90
CA PHE A 575 39.34 -13.85 -17.76
C PHE A 575 40.60 -14.14 -16.94
N VAL A 576 40.82 -15.39 -16.54
CA VAL A 576 41.95 -15.81 -15.72
C VAL A 576 43.26 -15.49 -16.40
N VAL A 577 43.41 -15.82 -17.71
CA VAL A 577 44.64 -15.49 -18.47
C VAL A 577 44.90 -14.00 -18.47
N ARG A 578 43.86 -13.17 -18.66
CA ARG A 578 44.03 -11.71 -18.64
C ARG A 578 44.44 -11.18 -17.27
N ILE A 579 43.85 -11.68 -16.20
CA ILE A 579 44.19 -11.26 -14.82
C ILE A 579 45.64 -11.67 -14.51
N LEU A 580 46.00 -12.93 -14.74
CA LEU A 580 47.37 -13.41 -14.50
C LEU A 580 48.40 -12.61 -15.32
N TRP A 581 48.09 -12.36 -16.59
CA TRP A 581 48.95 -11.50 -17.38
C TRP A 581 49.08 -10.10 -16.82
N SER A 582 48.00 -9.47 -16.40
CA SER A 582 48.04 -8.15 -15.78
C SER A 582 48.89 -8.10 -14.50
N LEU A 583 48.91 -9.19 -13.72
CA LEU A 583 49.72 -9.33 -12.52
C LEU A 583 51.23 -9.45 -12.85
N TYR A 584 51.59 -10.13 -13.94
CA TYR A 584 52.98 -10.44 -14.31
C TYR A 584 53.57 -9.51 -15.37
N LYS A 585 52.76 -8.67 -16.02
CA LYS A 585 53.28 -7.75 -17.05
C LYS A 585 54.21 -6.68 -16.46
N ARG A 586 55.48 -6.83 -16.71
CA ARG A 586 56.54 -6.06 -16.06
C ARG A 586 56.63 -4.61 -16.54
N TYR A 587 56.23 -4.32 -17.78
CA TYR A 587 56.49 -3.07 -18.46
C TYR A 587 55.28 -2.29 -18.93
N ALA A 588 54.09 -2.59 -18.43
CA ALA A 588 52.92 -1.78 -18.76
C ALA A 588 53.09 -0.37 -18.18
N THR A 589 53.25 0.61 -19.05
CA THR A 589 53.31 2.03 -18.68
C THR A 589 51.96 2.62 -18.38
N THR A 590 50.89 1.87 -18.69
CA THR A 590 49.49 2.28 -18.50
C THR A 590 48.83 1.42 -17.42
N GLN A 591 47.94 2.02 -16.64
CA GLN A 591 47.16 1.32 -15.60
C GLN A 591 46.24 0.22 -16.16
N HIS A 592 45.94 0.27 -17.45
CA HIS A 592 45.08 -0.69 -18.12
C HIS A 592 45.84 -1.40 -19.25
N TRP A 593 46.01 -2.71 -19.09
CA TRP A 593 46.55 -3.52 -20.15
C TRP A 593 45.49 -3.80 -21.22
N LYS A 594 45.91 -3.61 -22.50
CA LYS A 594 45.17 -4.02 -23.70
C LYS A 594 46.05 -4.85 -24.57
N PRO A 595 45.71 -6.11 -24.89
CA PRO A 595 46.44 -6.81 -25.92
C PRO A 595 46.19 -6.14 -27.28
N SER A 596 47.23 -5.83 -28.00
CA SER A 596 47.07 -5.44 -29.39
C SER A 596 46.70 -6.66 -30.23
N LEU A 597 45.70 -6.51 -31.06
CA LEU A 597 45.32 -7.54 -32.00
C LEU A 597 46.14 -7.33 -33.30
N PRO A 598 46.81 -8.37 -33.84
CA PRO A 598 47.61 -8.20 -35.03
C PRO A 598 46.78 -7.70 -36.22
N VAL A 599 47.30 -6.69 -36.94
CA VAL A 599 46.68 -6.24 -38.19
C VAL A 599 47.10 -7.22 -39.28
N MET A 600 46.14 -7.89 -39.87
CA MET A 600 46.41 -8.79 -40.99
C MET A 600 46.39 -7.98 -42.30
N PRO A 601 47.37 -8.19 -43.20
CA PRO A 601 47.31 -7.59 -44.53
C PRO A 601 46.01 -7.93 -45.23
N GLY A 602 45.35 -6.92 -45.81
CA GLY A 602 44.10 -7.13 -46.57
C GLY A 602 42.80 -7.11 -45.74
N MET A 603 42.85 -6.74 -44.43
CA MET A 603 41.62 -6.54 -43.65
C MET A 603 40.76 -5.44 -44.26
N SER A 604 39.42 -5.73 -44.33
CA SER A 604 38.45 -4.73 -44.76
C SER A 604 38.34 -3.59 -43.75
N ARG A 605 37.87 -2.42 -44.22
CA ARG A 605 37.57 -1.28 -43.29
C ARG A 605 36.58 -1.67 -42.19
N THR A 606 35.61 -2.52 -42.51
CA THR A 606 34.63 -3.02 -41.54
C THR A 606 35.24 -3.92 -40.49
N ASP A 607 36.22 -4.76 -40.89
CA ASP A 607 36.90 -5.65 -39.94
C ASP A 607 37.92 -4.89 -39.09
N LEU A 608 38.56 -3.85 -39.65
CA LEU A 608 39.38 -2.93 -38.88
C LEU A 608 38.55 -2.18 -37.82
N ALA A 609 37.39 -1.67 -38.19
CA ALA A 609 36.51 -0.98 -37.25
C ALA A 609 35.97 -1.92 -36.14
N LYS A 610 35.61 -3.16 -36.48
CA LYS A 610 35.22 -4.19 -35.49
C LYS A 610 36.36 -4.52 -34.55
N ARG A 611 37.59 -4.57 -35.09
CA ARG A 611 38.78 -4.81 -34.31
C ARG A 611 39.08 -3.64 -33.37
N GLU A 612 39.06 -2.41 -33.85
CA GLU A 612 39.24 -1.21 -33.02
C GLU A 612 38.20 -1.15 -31.89
N ALA A 613 36.96 -1.48 -32.20
CA ALA A 613 35.90 -1.59 -31.18
C ALA A 613 36.18 -2.71 -30.16
N ALA A 614 36.68 -3.87 -30.62
CA ALA A 614 37.08 -4.97 -29.75
C ALA A 614 38.30 -4.61 -28.89
N GLU A 615 39.31 -3.94 -29.48
CA GLU A 615 40.48 -3.44 -28.75
C GLU A 615 40.14 -2.38 -27.72
N LYS A 616 39.21 -1.50 -28.05
CA LYS A 616 38.70 -0.48 -27.11
C LYS A 616 38.06 -1.11 -25.88
N ASN A 617 37.41 -2.27 -26.04
CA ASN A 617 36.76 -3.00 -24.96
C ASN A 617 37.66 -4.02 -24.25
N LEU A 618 38.77 -4.41 -24.88
CA LEU A 618 39.77 -5.27 -24.25
C LEU A 618 40.49 -4.52 -23.12
N GLY A 619 40.48 -5.14 -21.95
CA GLY A 619 41.11 -4.55 -20.77
C GLY A 619 40.27 -3.52 -20.02
N THR A 620 39.07 -3.14 -20.52
CA THR A 620 38.14 -2.33 -19.73
C THR A 620 37.67 -3.13 -18.51
N GLY A 621 37.78 -2.54 -17.33
CA GLY A 621 37.41 -3.20 -16.09
C GLY A 621 38.43 -4.20 -15.56
N LEU A 622 39.62 -4.28 -16.11
CA LEU A 622 40.77 -4.92 -15.47
C LEU A 622 41.24 -4.05 -14.29
N PRO A 623 41.68 -4.67 -13.17
CA PRO A 623 42.19 -3.91 -12.04
C PRO A 623 43.45 -3.14 -12.44
N PRO A 624 43.78 -2.03 -11.74
CA PRO A 624 45.04 -1.38 -11.88
C PRO A 624 46.15 -2.38 -11.54
N ARG A 625 47.25 -2.23 -12.19
CA ARG A 625 48.40 -3.11 -11.99
C ARG A 625 48.94 -3.01 -10.56
N PRO A 626 49.27 -4.14 -9.89
CA PRO A 626 49.94 -4.10 -8.60
C PRO A 626 51.23 -3.30 -8.68
N GLY A 627 51.54 -2.51 -7.66
CA GLY A 627 52.77 -1.69 -7.60
C GLY A 627 54.06 -2.50 -7.59
N SER A 628 54.00 -3.77 -7.20
CA SER A 628 55.13 -4.73 -7.22
C SER A 628 54.69 -6.02 -7.89
N LEU A 629 55.45 -6.48 -8.86
CA LEU A 629 55.27 -7.78 -9.48
C LEU A 629 56.07 -8.85 -8.70
N PRO A 630 55.57 -10.10 -8.63
CA PRO A 630 56.42 -11.21 -8.23
C PRO A 630 57.65 -11.22 -9.12
N ALA A 631 58.83 -11.17 -8.52
CA ALA A 631 60.08 -11.05 -9.24
C ALA A 631 60.51 -12.35 -9.96
N ASP A 632 59.84 -13.43 -9.77
CA ASP A 632 60.25 -14.73 -10.24
C ASP A 632 59.66 -15.05 -11.62
N SER A 633 60.44 -14.73 -12.65
CA SER A 633 60.13 -15.07 -14.03
C SER A 633 60.16 -16.59 -14.30
N ALA A 634 60.90 -17.36 -13.50
CA ALA A 634 60.97 -18.81 -13.64
C ALA A 634 59.65 -19.47 -13.17
N ALA A 635 59.05 -18.99 -12.09
CA ALA A 635 57.73 -19.43 -11.64
C ALA A 635 56.66 -19.12 -12.68
N LEU A 636 56.71 -17.94 -13.29
CA LEU A 636 55.78 -17.57 -14.37
C LEU A 636 55.94 -18.50 -15.58
N GLN A 637 57.20 -18.77 -15.98
CA GLN A 637 57.48 -19.68 -17.09
C GLN A 637 56.97 -21.08 -16.83
N GLN A 638 57.16 -21.60 -15.62
CA GLN A 638 56.61 -22.91 -15.22
C GLN A 638 55.09 -22.94 -15.27
N LEU A 639 54.44 -21.85 -14.83
CA LEU A 639 52.97 -21.71 -14.89
C LEU A 639 52.46 -21.75 -16.34
N LEU A 640 53.10 -20.98 -17.24
CA LEU A 640 52.77 -20.96 -18.67
C LEU A 640 53.02 -22.31 -19.33
N GLN A 641 54.11 -22.99 -18.97
CA GLN A 641 54.43 -24.33 -19.43
C GLN A 641 53.33 -25.31 -19.01
N ARG A 642 52.95 -25.28 -17.77
CA ARG A 642 51.88 -26.13 -17.24
C ARG A 642 50.55 -25.92 -18.00
N TRP A 643 50.17 -24.68 -18.29
CA TRP A 643 48.98 -24.39 -19.08
C TRP A 643 49.03 -24.94 -20.50
N LEU A 644 50.18 -24.90 -21.14
CA LEU A 644 50.34 -25.43 -22.49
C LEU A 644 50.35 -26.96 -22.52
N TYR A 645 50.89 -27.61 -21.49
CA TYR A 645 51.03 -29.06 -21.45
C TYR A 645 49.83 -29.76 -20.85
N GLU A 646 49.15 -29.17 -19.90
CA GLU A 646 47.93 -29.74 -19.33
C GLU A 646 46.76 -29.55 -20.29
N LEU A 647 46.01 -30.62 -20.51
CA LEU A 647 44.80 -30.57 -21.27
C LEU A 647 43.71 -29.95 -20.37
N PRO A 648 43.02 -28.85 -20.81
CA PRO A 648 41.86 -28.40 -20.10
C PRO A 648 40.85 -29.53 -20.01
N PRO A 649 40.17 -29.72 -18.85
CA PRO A 649 39.22 -30.81 -18.70
C PRO A 649 38.16 -30.76 -19.79
N GLY A 650 38.01 -31.87 -20.49
CA GLY A 650 36.96 -32.06 -21.47
C GLY A 650 35.59 -32.02 -20.79
N ARG A 651 34.56 -31.96 -21.59
CA ARG A 651 33.17 -32.11 -21.10
C ARG A 651 33.01 -33.46 -20.40
N LEU A 652 32.67 -33.46 -19.13
CA LEU A 652 32.28 -34.69 -18.41
C LEU A 652 31.06 -35.28 -19.10
N SER A 653 31.16 -36.56 -19.45
CA SER A 653 30.03 -37.29 -20.07
C SER A 653 28.86 -37.32 -19.13
N GLY A 654 27.70 -36.80 -19.51
CA GLY A 654 26.47 -36.81 -18.71
C GLY A 654 26.03 -35.46 -18.17
N GLU A 655 26.85 -34.43 -18.14
CA GLU A 655 26.42 -33.08 -17.73
C GLU A 655 25.70 -32.35 -18.87
N ARG A 656 24.43 -32.03 -18.68
CA ARG A 656 23.73 -31.02 -19.51
C ARG A 656 24.13 -29.64 -19.01
N LEU A 657 25.15 -29.07 -19.61
CA LEU A 657 25.48 -27.66 -19.42
C LEU A 657 24.39 -26.79 -20.05
N SER A 658 24.09 -25.66 -19.44
CA SER A 658 23.13 -24.70 -20.00
C SER A 658 23.55 -24.37 -21.45
N THR A 659 22.58 -24.04 -22.31
CA THR A 659 22.78 -23.75 -23.75
C THR A 659 23.80 -22.64 -24.03
N ARG A 660 24.15 -21.82 -23.04
CA ARG A 660 25.12 -20.73 -23.12
C ARG A 660 26.57 -21.15 -22.87
N LEU A 661 26.81 -22.30 -22.25
CA LEU A 661 28.14 -22.82 -21.95
C LEU A 661 28.46 -23.97 -22.90
N LYS A 662 29.09 -23.68 -24.00
CA LYS A 662 29.71 -24.71 -24.85
C LYS A 662 31.17 -24.81 -24.46
N PRO A 663 31.59 -25.84 -23.74
CA PRO A 663 32.98 -26.05 -23.46
C PRO A 663 33.74 -26.21 -24.79
N LEU A 664 34.91 -25.59 -24.86
CA LEU A 664 35.81 -25.83 -25.98
C LEU A 664 36.28 -27.27 -25.90
N SER A 665 36.44 -27.91 -27.05
CA SER A 665 37.25 -29.14 -27.10
C SER A 665 38.64 -28.88 -26.55
N ALA A 666 39.31 -29.87 -25.98
CA ALA A 666 40.65 -29.73 -25.44
C ALA A 666 41.62 -29.10 -26.46
N SER A 667 41.55 -29.52 -27.73
CA SER A 667 42.33 -28.96 -28.81
C SER A 667 42.01 -27.50 -29.08
N ALA A 668 40.72 -27.11 -29.14
CA ALA A 668 40.34 -25.72 -29.36
C ALA A 668 40.70 -24.83 -28.15
N ALA A 669 40.62 -25.33 -26.93
CA ALA A 669 41.07 -24.61 -25.75
C ALA A 669 42.59 -24.37 -25.73
N LYS A 670 43.37 -25.37 -26.09
CA LYS A 670 44.82 -25.24 -26.20
C LYS A 670 45.22 -24.26 -27.30
N LYS A 671 44.54 -24.34 -28.45
CA LYS A 671 44.75 -23.35 -29.52
C LYS A 671 44.48 -21.92 -29.04
N ALA A 672 43.40 -21.70 -28.34
CA ALA A 672 43.04 -20.41 -27.76
C ALA A 672 44.10 -19.90 -26.77
N LEU A 673 44.69 -20.78 -25.96
CA LEU A 673 45.81 -20.42 -25.06
C LEU A 673 47.07 -20.04 -25.85
N ILE A 674 47.45 -20.80 -26.88
CA ILE A 674 48.63 -20.48 -27.75
C ILE A 674 48.41 -19.13 -28.42
N GLU A 675 47.22 -18.89 -28.98
CA GLU A 675 46.89 -17.62 -29.61
C GLU A 675 46.93 -16.45 -28.62
N THR A 676 46.42 -16.64 -27.40
CA THR A 676 46.47 -15.65 -26.34
C THR A 676 47.91 -15.34 -25.93
N PHE A 677 48.74 -16.36 -25.69
CA PHE A 677 50.14 -16.17 -25.35
C PHE A 677 50.92 -15.51 -26.47
N ARG A 678 50.66 -15.87 -27.74
CA ARG A 678 51.24 -15.19 -28.90
C ARG A 678 50.90 -13.70 -28.90
N ASP A 679 49.61 -13.36 -28.76
CA ASP A 679 49.17 -11.97 -28.83
C ASP A 679 49.75 -11.14 -27.68
N LEU A 680 49.86 -11.71 -26.49
CA LEU A 680 50.56 -11.10 -25.37
C LEU A 680 52.07 -10.91 -25.64
N ALA A 681 52.66 -11.88 -26.24
CA ALA A 681 54.09 -11.82 -26.62
C ALA A 681 54.38 -10.79 -27.71
N LEU A 682 53.45 -10.50 -28.60
CA LEU A 682 53.60 -9.44 -29.58
C LEU A 682 53.69 -8.05 -28.96
N ASP A 683 52.99 -7.86 -27.83
CA ASP A 683 52.94 -6.58 -27.11
C ASP A 683 54.08 -6.39 -26.10
N ASP A 684 54.71 -7.49 -25.64
CA ASP A 684 55.68 -7.45 -24.55
C ASP A 684 56.90 -8.39 -24.82
N ALA A 685 58.05 -7.81 -25.10
CA ALA A 685 59.27 -8.54 -25.38
C ALA A 685 59.74 -9.43 -24.21
N ALA A 686 59.50 -9.01 -22.95
CA ALA A 686 59.86 -9.83 -21.80
C ALA A 686 58.97 -11.06 -21.68
N PHE A 687 57.68 -10.92 -21.96
CA PHE A 687 56.78 -12.07 -22.05
C PHE A 687 57.09 -12.95 -23.24
N ALA A 688 57.43 -12.34 -24.38
CA ALA A 688 57.92 -13.07 -25.56
C ALA A 688 59.13 -13.95 -25.24
N ALA A 689 60.10 -13.42 -24.49
CA ALA A 689 61.28 -14.19 -24.06
C ALA A 689 60.90 -15.41 -23.18
N LEU A 690 59.84 -15.34 -22.37
CA LEU A 690 59.37 -16.43 -21.56
C LEU A 690 58.65 -17.52 -22.35
N VAL A 691 57.82 -17.14 -23.33
CA VAL A 691 56.96 -18.11 -24.05
C VAL A 691 57.62 -18.68 -25.30
N LEU A 692 58.59 -18.00 -25.89
CA LEU A 692 59.23 -18.44 -27.10
C LEU A 692 59.93 -19.81 -26.96
N PRO A 693 60.67 -20.13 -25.88
CA PRO A 693 61.20 -21.48 -25.65
C PRO A 693 60.07 -22.53 -25.52
N LEU A 694 58.96 -22.16 -24.87
CA LEU A 694 57.82 -23.07 -24.69
C LEU A 694 57.17 -23.38 -26.04
N PHE A 695 56.94 -22.38 -26.88
CA PHE A 695 56.37 -22.56 -28.21
C PHE A 695 57.31 -23.38 -29.13
N ARG A 696 58.63 -23.15 -29.08
CA ARG A 696 59.59 -23.96 -29.81
C ARG A 696 59.49 -25.45 -29.41
N ASN A 697 59.43 -25.72 -28.13
CA ASN A 697 59.24 -27.10 -27.65
C ASN A 697 57.91 -27.68 -28.14
N PHE A 698 56.84 -26.87 -28.19
CA PHE A 698 55.52 -27.30 -28.65
C PHE A 698 55.40 -27.47 -30.15
N THR A 699 56.32 -26.90 -30.98
CA THR A 699 56.38 -27.20 -32.41
C THR A 699 56.75 -28.66 -32.68
N GLN A 700 57.25 -29.38 -31.68
CA GLN A 700 57.52 -30.82 -31.73
C GLN A 700 56.37 -31.66 -31.22
N SER A 701 55.23 -31.06 -30.84
CA SER A 701 54.04 -31.78 -30.42
C SER A 701 53.50 -32.71 -31.49
N ARG A 702 52.89 -33.83 -31.09
CA ARG A 702 52.19 -34.74 -31.98
C ARG A 702 50.86 -34.19 -32.50
N GLY A 703 50.35 -33.10 -31.93
CA GLY A 703 49.08 -32.46 -32.31
C GLY A 703 49.31 -31.49 -33.49
N ALA A 704 48.85 -31.81 -34.67
CA ALA A 704 49.08 -30.99 -35.89
C ALA A 704 48.58 -29.54 -35.74
N MET A 705 47.46 -29.34 -35.04
CA MET A 705 46.86 -28.03 -34.79
C MET A 705 47.74 -27.20 -33.83
N GLU A 706 48.23 -27.79 -32.77
CA GLU A 706 49.08 -27.15 -31.76
C GLU A 706 50.42 -26.81 -32.38
N GLN A 707 51.02 -27.75 -33.12
CA GLN A 707 52.25 -27.54 -33.87
C GLN A 707 52.16 -26.36 -34.83
N ALA A 708 51.09 -26.32 -35.65
CA ALA A 708 50.88 -25.22 -36.60
C ALA A 708 50.66 -23.87 -35.88
N ALA A 709 49.87 -23.86 -34.79
CA ALA A 709 49.63 -22.64 -34.04
C ALA A 709 50.88 -22.11 -33.35
N CYS A 710 51.72 -22.99 -32.79
CA CYS A 710 52.99 -22.61 -32.19
C CYS A 710 54.02 -22.15 -33.22
N LEU A 711 54.09 -22.78 -34.39
CA LEU A 711 54.95 -22.35 -35.47
C LEU A 711 54.63 -20.91 -35.94
N VAL A 712 53.34 -20.64 -36.16
CA VAL A 712 52.83 -19.29 -36.48
C VAL A 712 53.17 -18.31 -35.36
N ALA A 713 53.01 -18.71 -34.12
CA ALA A 713 53.28 -17.86 -32.96
C ALA A 713 54.79 -17.51 -32.89
N VAL A 714 55.67 -18.50 -32.98
CA VAL A 714 57.14 -18.31 -33.00
C VAL A 714 57.56 -17.35 -34.12
N THR A 715 57.09 -17.59 -35.34
CA THR A 715 57.43 -16.75 -36.50
C THR A 715 56.99 -15.30 -36.28
N ARG A 716 55.76 -15.08 -35.80
CA ARG A 716 55.24 -13.73 -35.59
C ARG A 716 55.96 -13.00 -34.46
N ILE A 717 56.23 -13.69 -33.35
CA ILE A 717 56.96 -13.11 -32.23
C ILE A 717 58.39 -12.70 -32.66
N GLN A 718 59.06 -13.54 -33.42
CA GLN A 718 60.42 -13.23 -33.91
C GLN A 718 60.42 -12.07 -34.91
N LEU A 719 59.39 -11.92 -35.72
CA LEU A 719 59.30 -10.78 -36.64
C LEU A 719 59.00 -9.47 -35.85
N THR A 720 58.28 -9.55 -34.75
CA THR A 720 57.95 -8.38 -33.91
C THR A 720 59.11 -8.01 -32.98
N HIS A 721 59.84 -9.02 -32.49
CA HIS A 721 60.94 -8.90 -31.55
C HIS A 721 62.23 -9.58 -32.17
N PRO A 722 62.87 -8.93 -33.15
CA PRO A 722 64.05 -9.51 -33.85
C PRO A 722 65.21 -9.84 -32.90
N GLU A 723 65.34 -9.11 -31.81
CA GLU A 723 66.35 -9.32 -30.78
C GLU A 723 66.19 -10.70 -30.08
N LEU A 724 65.04 -11.33 -30.14
CA LEU A 724 64.82 -12.67 -29.60
C LEU A 724 64.99 -13.80 -30.63
N ALA A 725 65.38 -13.49 -31.83
CA ALA A 725 65.53 -14.49 -32.90
C ALA A 725 66.64 -15.53 -32.62
N GLY A 726 67.65 -15.17 -31.85
CA GLY A 726 68.75 -16.04 -31.46
C GLY A 726 68.67 -16.70 -30.09
N ALA A 727 67.58 -16.36 -29.31
CA ALA A 727 67.41 -16.88 -27.95
C ALA A 727 66.74 -18.26 -27.89
#